data_258ac62ee138b03fe7a5de514a5e618a
#
_entry.id   258ac62ee138b03fe7a5de514a5e618a
#
_cell.length_a   1.000
_cell.length_b   1.000
_cell.length_c   1.000
_cell.angle_alpha   90.00
_cell.angle_beta   90.00
_cell.angle_gamma   90.00
#
_symmetry.space_group_name_H-M   'P 1'
#
loop_
_entity.id
_entity.type
_entity.pdbx_description
1 polymer ?
#
loop_
_entity_poly.entity_id
_entity_poly.type
_entity_poly.pdbx_seq_one_letter_code
_entity_poly.pdbx_strand_id
1 'polypeptide(L)'
;MVKETCHRCGKAVYPTDKVGPLKDSSYFHHGCFKCYICGTRLAIKTYCNNRDDIDDREVYCANHVPNANPHDPIPNRTSKLNGKSTPNAQNDSRWADAGMQDMKIAHAMKATQVAKPYPKIKHEGAKYAVDYDAQTRLELIHRRVEDDLYRTFNEERRRELEQFQEETKEEWEKALADFARRYERGSANTDQKEDLVRQLTIKRDRKLETLTHRRKERERHKTTELFDRQAVEMLDLFRQARQTKQEDRNDDYEESYSASAPSYPSTPPPPQPAVCSKRNIYTDTAVFEHIDQVAISIAQSDVSTFTDLVRTLISGARSDVEKARAIYRWITVKNLNVMVFDNDLENDSPMGLLRGIKYGTESYHVLFKRLCSYAGLHCVVIKGYSKSAGYQPGMKFLDTKFRNTWNAVYVDGNWRFVQCNWGARHLVNAKDGPRQSSPQQQENNLRYSYDDHYFLTPSEEFIYEFFPNEPAWQLLERPISLEQFERLPFVRSLFFRYGLRFTNPRLESVIHADDNGAANISIGIDRESSNNLIFHYNLRFYDSEETEVEGLSLKRFVMQSSLNNSVLFRVHVPTTRPLLLDVFANAVSTEHYLTGQPIKFKSVCKFKIVCDYADYVMVPLPSCASGEWGPRKAYRLFNLLPCTHEDAIINCGQYCEIRFKMLKPLAEFVANLHRNGVDDRHLQRCVQTTVRGDDVIINLELPDEGQYGLDIYTREAIPTLINGKQLLTHCCKYLLNARVE
;
A
#
# COMPACT_ATOMS: atom_id res chain seq x y z
N MET A 1 37.00 -36.99 -3.87
CA MET A 1 36.26 -35.92 -3.17
C MET A 1 35.33 -35.29 -4.18
N VAL A 2 34.04 -35.37 -3.98
CA VAL A 2 33.05 -34.72 -4.82
C VAL A 2 33.22 -33.21 -4.62
N LYS A 3 33.52 -32.46 -5.68
CA LYS A 3 33.63 -31.01 -5.61
C LYS A 3 32.22 -30.46 -5.38
N GLU A 4 31.97 -29.87 -4.20
CA GLU A 4 30.74 -29.17 -3.91
C GLU A 4 30.64 -27.92 -4.80
N THR A 5 29.49 -27.69 -5.40
CA THR A 5 29.27 -26.58 -6.32
C THR A 5 28.17 -25.65 -5.79
N CYS A 6 28.33 -24.37 -6.02
CA CYS A 6 27.31 -23.37 -5.67
C CYS A 6 26.09 -23.54 -6.58
N HIS A 7 24.90 -23.69 -5.98
CA HIS A 7 23.69 -23.90 -6.75
C HIS A 7 23.43 -22.75 -7.73
N ARG A 8 23.65 -21.51 -7.32
CA ARG A 8 23.34 -20.32 -8.15
C ARG A 8 24.32 -20.06 -9.29
N CYS A 9 25.61 -20.18 -9.07
CA CYS A 9 26.62 -19.82 -10.10
C CYS A 9 27.36 -21.02 -10.70
N GLY A 10 27.08 -22.24 -10.24
CA GLY A 10 27.69 -23.48 -10.75
C GLY A 10 29.20 -23.65 -10.45
N LYS A 11 29.86 -22.70 -9.79
CA LYS A 11 31.29 -22.75 -9.50
C LYS A 11 31.54 -23.52 -8.21
N ALA A 12 32.75 -24.09 -8.08
CA ALA A 12 33.17 -24.82 -6.90
C ALA A 12 33.15 -23.94 -5.65
N VAL A 13 32.64 -24.47 -4.53
CA VAL A 13 32.58 -23.79 -3.24
C VAL A 13 33.74 -24.27 -2.36
N TYR A 14 34.46 -23.32 -1.77
CA TYR A 14 35.59 -23.61 -0.88
C TYR A 14 35.21 -23.37 0.59
N PRO A 15 35.84 -24.03 1.57
CA PRO A 15 35.47 -23.93 2.99
C PRO A 15 35.42 -22.50 3.54
N THR A 16 36.20 -21.58 2.97
CA THR A 16 36.29 -20.17 3.38
C THR A 16 35.13 -19.29 2.88
N ASP A 17 34.43 -19.73 1.82
CA ASP A 17 33.32 -18.98 1.19
C ASP A 17 32.04 -19.82 1.07
N LYS A 18 31.89 -20.82 1.93
CA LYS A 18 30.82 -21.81 1.87
C LYS A 18 29.66 -21.47 2.81
N VAL A 19 28.44 -21.42 2.27
CA VAL A 19 27.20 -21.42 3.01
C VAL A 19 26.46 -22.72 2.70
N GLY A 20 26.17 -23.51 3.71
CA GLY A 20 25.53 -24.82 3.59
C GLY A 20 26.36 -25.94 4.26
N PRO A 21 25.85 -27.20 4.19
CA PRO A 21 24.64 -27.61 3.47
C PRO A 21 23.37 -26.99 4.02
N LEU A 22 22.51 -26.55 3.14
CA LEU A 22 21.16 -26.12 3.49
C LEU A 22 20.22 -27.32 3.71
N LYS A 23 18.96 -27.08 4.04
CA LYS A 23 17.98 -28.16 4.31
C LYS A 23 17.77 -29.12 3.13
N ASP A 24 17.97 -28.63 1.92
CA ASP A 24 17.88 -29.35 0.64
C ASP A 24 19.23 -29.88 0.15
N SER A 25 20.23 -29.85 1.03
CA SER A 25 21.62 -30.24 0.73
C SER A 25 22.32 -29.37 -0.32
N SER A 26 21.81 -28.20 -0.65
CA SER A 26 22.44 -27.24 -1.55
C SER A 26 23.54 -26.42 -0.86
N TYR A 27 24.48 -25.89 -1.66
CA TYR A 27 25.58 -25.04 -1.23
C TYR A 27 25.57 -23.72 -2.02
N PHE A 28 25.98 -22.65 -1.37
CA PHE A 28 26.13 -21.32 -1.97
C PHE A 28 27.46 -20.70 -1.55
N HIS A 29 28.03 -19.79 -2.35
CA HIS A 29 29.03 -18.84 -1.87
C HIS A 29 28.39 -17.79 -0.97
N HIS A 30 29.13 -17.20 -0.04
CA HIS A 30 28.63 -16.08 0.76
C HIS A 30 28.06 -14.93 -0.10
N GLY A 31 28.72 -14.61 -1.23
CA GLY A 31 28.27 -13.62 -2.19
C GLY A 31 27.04 -14.03 -2.99
N CYS A 32 26.76 -15.32 -3.15
CA CYS A 32 25.60 -15.88 -3.86
C CYS A 32 24.41 -16.16 -2.94
N PHE A 33 24.59 -16.18 -1.62
CA PHE A 33 23.54 -16.47 -0.65
C PHE A 33 22.66 -15.23 -0.38
N LYS A 34 21.90 -14.88 -1.39
CA LYS A 34 21.00 -13.70 -1.43
C LYS A 34 19.61 -14.16 -1.83
N CYS A 35 18.58 -13.39 -1.48
CA CYS A 35 17.22 -13.64 -1.95
C CYS A 35 17.16 -13.62 -3.48
N TYR A 36 16.53 -14.63 -4.07
CA TYR A 36 16.43 -14.77 -5.53
C TYR A 36 15.68 -13.60 -6.19
N ILE A 37 14.72 -13.02 -5.48
CA ILE A 37 13.86 -11.93 -6.01
C ILE A 37 14.50 -10.55 -5.82
N CYS A 38 14.95 -10.20 -4.59
CA CYS A 38 15.37 -8.83 -4.28
C CYS A 38 16.88 -8.64 -4.10
N GLY A 39 17.69 -9.71 -4.23
CA GLY A 39 19.14 -9.66 -4.06
C GLY A 39 19.61 -9.39 -2.62
N THR A 40 18.71 -9.34 -1.64
CA THR A 40 19.09 -9.15 -0.24
C THR A 40 19.95 -10.30 0.26
N ARG A 41 21.09 -10.02 0.89
CA ARG A 41 21.92 -11.04 1.55
C ARG A 41 21.10 -11.72 2.66
N LEU A 42 21.20 -13.05 2.71
CA LEU A 42 20.47 -13.89 3.66
C LEU A 42 21.42 -14.44 4.72
N ALA A 43 20.86 -14.78 5.87
CA ALA A 43 21.54 -15.55 6.90
C ALA A 43 20.90 -16.94 6.98
N ILE A 44 21.67 -17.94 7.42
CA ILE A 44 21.18 -19.33 7.59
C ILE A 44 19.95 -19.43 8.50
N LYS A 45 19.75 -18.45 9.39
CA LYS A 45 18.58 -18.39 10.27
C LYS A 45 17.35 -17.69 9.66
N THR A 46 17.50 -16.98 8.54
CA THR A 46 16.46 -16.12 7.97
C THR A 46 16.10 -16.42 6.52
N TYR A 47 16.78 -17.38 5.89
CA TYR A 47 16.42 -17.80 4.54
C TYR A 47 15.19 -18.71 4.54
N CYS A 48 14.47 -18.71 3.45
CA CYS A 48 13.35 -19.59 3.16
C CYS A 48 13.60 -20.30 1.82
N ASN A 49 13.17 -21.56 1.70
CA ASN A 49 13.08 -22.28 0.43
C ASN A 49 11.65 -22.24 -0.08
N ASN A 50 11.47 -22.42 -1.37
CA ASN A 50 10.16 -22.74 -1.96
C ASN A 50 9.73 -24.11 -1.43
N ARG A 51 8.57 -24.18 -0.78
CA ARG A 51 8.04 -25.42 -0.18
C ARG A 51 7.13 -26.19 -1.13
N ASP A 52 6.65 -25.50 -2.15
CA ASP A 52 5.65 -26.01 -3.07
C ASP A 52 6.27 -26.58 -4.34
N ASP A 53 7.55 -26.30 -4.56
CA ASP A 53 8.34 -26.83 -5.67
C ASP A 53 9.67 -27.40 -5.15
N ILE A 54 9.77 -28.73 -5.11
CA ILE A 54 10.96 -29.47 -4.62
C ILE A 54 12.16 -29.27 -5.56
N ASP A 55 11.92 -28.93 -6.81
CA ASP A 55 12.95 -28.70 -7.81
C ASP A 55 13.53 -27.28 -7.74
N ASP A 56 12.80 -26.35 -7.13
CA ASP A 56 13.27 -25.00 -6.87
C ASP A 56 14.17 -24.96 -5.62
N ARG A 57 15.47 -25.09 -5.82
CA ARG A 57 16.50 -25.04 -4.76
C ARG A 57 17.03 -23.64 -4.50
N GLU A 58 16.34 -22.59 -4.98
CA GLU A 58 16.71 -21.21 -4.71
C GLU A 58 16.37 -20.79 -3.27
N VAL A 59 16.99 -19.71 -2.83
CA VAL A 59 16.80 -19.15 -1.49
C VAL A 59 16.13 -17.81 -1.54
N TYR A 60 15.17 -17.60 -0.65
CA TYR A 60 14.30 -16.44 -0.60
C TYR A 60 14.34 -15.78 0.79
N CYS A 61 14.10 -14.49 0.87
CA CYS A 61 13.74 -13.85 2.13
C CYS A 61 12.26 -14.13 2.46
N ALA A 62 11.88 -13.93 3.71
CA ALA A 62 10.52 -14.23 4.19
C ALA A 62 9.40 -13.50 3.40
N ASN A 63 9.72 -12.39 2.74
CA ASN A 63 8.76 -11.61 1.96
C ASN A 63 8.65 -12.05 0.49
N HIS A 64 9.58 -12.88 0.01
CA HIS A 64 9.67 -13.27 -1.40
C HIS A 64 9.69 -14.79 -1.60
N VAL A 65 9.35 -15.54 -0.55
CA VAL A 65 9.13 -16.98 -0.71
C VAL A 65 7.97 -17.20 -1.65
N PRO A 66 8.12 -17.95 -2.76
CA PRO A 66 7.00 -18.36 -3.57
C PRO A 66 6.03 -19.20 -2.72
N ASN A 67 4.75 -18.83 -2.72
CA ASN A 67 3.69 -19.61 -2.09
C ASN A 67 2.72 -19.99 -3.20
N ALA A 68 2.67 -21.26 -3.56
CA ALA A 68 1.72 -21.79 -4.53
C ALA A 68 0.29 -21.79 -3.99
N ASN A 69 0.15 -21.78 -2.65
CA ASN A 69 -1.14 -21.78 -1.98
C ASN A 69 -1.32 -20.52 -1.12
N PRO A 70 -2.28 -19.63 -1.43
CA PRO A 70 -2.58 -18.47 -0.60
C PRO A 70 -3.11 -18.85 0.79
N HIS A 71 -3.26 -20.15 1.07
CA HIS A 71 -3.86 -20.71 2.28
C HIS A 71 -2.88 -21.43 3.20
N ASP A 72 -1.62 -21.64 2.77
CA ASP A 72 -0.64 -22.23 3.68
C ASP A 72 -0.31 -21.25 4.82
N PRO A 73 -0.45 -21.67 6.07
CA PRO A 73 -0.07 -20.83 7.19
C PRO A 73 1.43 -20.58 7.10
N ILE A 74 1.84 -19.30 7.18
CA ILE A 74 3.23 -18.91 7.38
C ILE A 74 3.77 -19.75 8.55
N PRO A 75 4.90 -20.46 8.38
CA PRO A 75 5.41 -21.32 9.43
C PRO A 75 5.61 -20.50 10.71
N ASN A 76 4.84 -20.82 11.72
CA ASN A 76 4.98 -20.24 13.04
C ASN A 76 6.41 -20.45 13.51
N ARG A 77 7.10 -19.36 13.83
CA ARG A 77 8.28 -19.39 14.68
C ARG A 77 7.87 -20.01 16.00
N THR A 78 8.18 -21.26 16.20
CA THR A 78 8.11 -21.87 17.52
C THR A 78 9.21 -21.27 18.39
N SER A 79 8.90 -20.19 19.07
CA SER A 79 9.58 -19.85 20.31
C SER A 79 8.89 -20.66 21.41
N LYS A 80 9.59 -21.64 21.95
CA LYS A 80 9.21 -22.29 23.19
C LYS A 80 9.14 -21.23 24.28
N LEU A 81 7.94 -20.92 24.74
CA LEU A 81 7.72 -20.40 26.09
C LEU A 81 6.42 -20.97 26.60
N ASN A 82 6.57 -21.68 27.70
CA ASN A 82 5.48 -22.21 28.52
C ASN A 82 4.57 -21.10 29.04
N GLY A 83 3.27 -21.32 28.98
CA GLY A 83 2.33 -20.44 29.65
C GLY A 83 0.90 -20.70 29.23
N LYS A 84 0.14 -21.38 30.07
CA LYS A 84 -1.28 -21.60 29.96
C LYS A 84 -2.04 -20.29 29.85
N SER A 85 -2.90 -20.14 28.85
CA SER A 85 -4.11 -19.34 28.94
C SER A 85 -5.10 -19.69 27.83
N THR A 86 -6.34 -19.77 28.23
CA THR A 86 -7.57 -20.08 27.50
C THR A 86 -7.83 -19.12 26.32
N PRO A 87 -8.50 -19.58 25.25
CA PRO A 87 -8.76 -18.76 24.10
C PRO A 87 -9.99 -17.87 24.32
N ASN A 88 -9.78 -16.56 24.40
CA ASN A 88 -10.85 -15.60 24.22
C ASN A 88 -10.89 -15.22 22.75
N ALA A 89 -11.98 -15.57 22.09
CA ALA A 89 -12.27 -15.21 20.73
C ALA A 89 -12.70 -13.73 20.65
N GLN A 90 -11.75 -12.83 20.52
CA GLN A 90 -12.05 -11.44 20.19
C GLN A 90 -10.92 -10.82 19.37
N ASN A 91 -11.29 -10.39 18.15
CA ASN A 91 -10.64 -9.39 17.31
C ASN A 91 -9.19 -9.64 16.90
N ASP A 92 -8.98 -10.49 15.92
CA ASP A 92 -7.74 -10.47 15.14
C ASP A 92 -7.91 -9.78 13.79
N SER A 93 -7.86 -8.44 13.80
CA SER A 93 -7.62 -7.63 12.61
C SER A 93 -6.17 -7.73 12.10
N ARG A 94 -5.34 -8.58 12.74
CA ARG A 94 -3.89 -8.69 12.50
C ARG A 94 -3.49 -9.43 11.24
N TRP A 95 -4.44 -10.08 10.56
CA TRP A 95 -4.14 -11.01 9.45
C TRP A 95 -4.43 -10.48 8.05
N ALA A 96 -4.82 -9.20 7.93
CA ALA A 96 -5.38 -8.69 6.68
C ALA A 96 -4.38 -8.42 5.54
N ASP A 97 -3.06 -8.34 5.77
CA ASP A 97 -2.18 -7.67 4.82
C ASP A 97 -1.20 -8.51 3.99
N ALA A 98 -1.08 -9.82 4.24
CA ALA A 98 0.01 -10.60 3.62
C ALA A 98 -0.35 -11.36 2.33
N GLY A 99 -1.62 -11.61 2.03
CA GLY A 99 -1.97 -12.71 1.10
C GLY A 99 -2.10 -12.39 -0.40
N MET A 100 -2.35 -11.15 -0.83
CA MET A 100 -2.70 -10.88 -2.25
C MET A 100 -1.55 -10.41 -3.13
N GLN A 101 -0.46 -9.91 -2.55
CA GLN A 101 0.69 -9.43 -3.34
C GLN A 101 1.66 -10.55 -3.69
N ASP A 102 1.75 -11.58 -2.84
CA ASP A 102 2.55 -12.77 -3.12
C ASP A 102 1.97 -13.58 -4.30
N MET A 103 0.63 -13.53 -4.51
CA MET A 103 0.00 -14.14 -5.68
C MET A 103 0.41 -13.52 -7.01
N LYS A 104 0.64 -12.19 -7.08
CA LYS A 104 1.05 -11.54 -8.33
C LYS A 104 2.50 -11.84 -8.68
N ILE A 105 3.38 -11.96 -7.67
CA ILE A 105 4.77 -12.37 -7.87
C ILE A 105 4.83 -13.85 -8.26
N ALA A 106 4.05 -14.72 -7.63
CA ALA A 106 3.94 -16.14 -8.00
C ALA A 106 3.32 -16.35 -9.38
N HIS A 107 2.33 -15.53 -9.80
CA HIS A 107 1.80 -15.53 -11.17
C HIS A 107 2.85 -15.07 -12.19
N ALA A 108 3.61 -14.04 -11.88
CA ALA A 108 4.72 -13.59 -12.73
C ALA A 108 5.79 -14.70 -12.88
N MET A 109 6.04 -15.48 -11.82
CA MET A 109 6.99 -16.59 -11.86
C MET A 109 6.47 -17.84 -12.57
N LYS A 110 5.18 -18.17 -12.50
CA LYS A 110 4.58 -19.29 -13.26
C LYS A 110 4.45 -19.00 -14.75
N ALA A 111 4.26 -17.76 -15.14
CA ALA A 111 4.20 -17.37 -16.56
C ALA A 111 5.56 -17.53 -17.26
N THR A 112 6.68 -17.56 -16.54
CA THR A 112 8.02 -17.76 -17.11
C THR A 112 8.26 -19.17 -17.64
N GLN A 113 7.50 -20.17 -17.21
CA GLN A 113 7.69 -21.56 -17.67
C GLN A 113 7.00 -21.88 -19.01
N VAL A 114 6.17 -20.99 -19.55
CA VAL A 114 5.43 -21.19 -20.82
C VAL A 114 5.49 -19.95 -21.71
N ALA A 115 6.64 -19.32 -21.85
CA ALA A 115 6.82 -18.25 -22.83
C ALA A 115 6.94 -18.85 -24.23
N LYS A 116 5.86 -18.87 -25.00
CA LYS A 116 5.94 -19.01 -26.46
C LYS A 116 6.77 -17.85 -26.99
N PRO A 117 7.70 -18.07 -27.94
CA PRO A 117 8.48 -16.98 -28.51
C PRO A 117 7.53 -16.00 -29.19
N TYR A 118 7.52 -14.77 -28.72
CA TYR A 118 6.79 -13.69 -29.37
C TYR A 118 7.25 -13.51 -30.82
N PRO A 119 6.35 -13.22 -31.75
CA PRO A 119 6.76 -12.87 -33.13
C PRO A 119 7.68 -11.67 -33.03
N LYS A 120 8.86 -11.79 -33.63
CA LYS A 120 9.81 -10.68 -33.80
C LYS A 120 9.16 -9.60 -34.65
N ILE A 121 8.47 -8.66 -34.02
CA ILE A 121 8.09 -7.42 -34.66
C ILE A 121 9.42 -6.65 -34.80
N LYS A 122 9.90 -6.54 -36.02
CA LYS A 122 11.02 -5.66 -36.38
C LYS A 122 10.51 -4.22 -36.21
N HIS A 123 10.55 -3.70 -35.00
CA HIS A 123 10.60 -2.27 -34.79
C HIS A 123 12.07 -1.90 -34.71
N GLU A 124 12.60 -1.38 -35.78
CA GLU A 124 13.79 -0.55 -35.74
C GLU A 124 13.45 0.72 -34.96
N GLY A 125 13.31 0.60 -33.63
CA GLY A 125 13.36 1.72 -32.72
C GLY A 125 14.74 2.32 -32.87
N ALA A 126 14.82 3.60 -33.24
CA ALA A 126 16.05 4.34 -33.34
C ALA A 126 16.85 4.14 -32.03
N LYS A 127 17.87 3.29 -32.08
CA LYS A 127 18.83 3.12 -30.98
C LYS A 127 19.57 4.43 -30.90
N TYR A 128 19.18 5.31 -29.98
CA TYR A 128 19.99 6.46 -29.63
C TYR A 128 21.31 5.90 -29.11
N ALA A 129 22.39 6.10 -29.85
CA ALA A 129 23.71 5.77 -29.37
C ALA A 129 24.05 6.79 -28.28
N VAL A 130 23.79 6.41 -27.03
CA VAL A 130 24.26 7.15 -25.87
C VAL A 130 25.78 6.94 -25.81
N ASP A 131 26.56 8.02 -25.73
CA ASP A 131 27.97 7.93 -25.42
C ASP A 131 28.14 7.57 -23.94
N TYR A 132 28.15 6.26 -23.65
CA TYR A 132 28.32 5.75 -22.29
C TYR A 132 29.70 6.09 -21.70
N ASP A 133 30.71 6.32 -22.54
CA ASP A 133 32.02 6.75 -22.07
C ASP A 133 31.99 8.22 -21.60
N ALA A 134 31.27 9.10 -22.32
CA ALA A 134 31.02 10.47 -21.88
C ALA A 134 30.18 10.49 -20.60
N GLN A 135 29.17 9.63 -20.51
CA GLN A 135 28.32 9.50 -19.32
C GLN A 135 29.14 9.04 -18.10
N THR A 136 30.01 8.05 -18.27
CA THR A 136 30.90 7.58 -17.21
C THR A 136 31.91 8.65 -16.78
N ARG A 137 32.48 9.40 -17.73
CA ARG A 137 33.38 10.52 -17.41
C ARG A 137 32.65 11.61 -16.60
N LEU A 138 31.43 11.96 -16.98
CA LEU A 138 30.61 12.95 -16.27
C LEU A 138 30.24 12.45 -14.87
N GLU A 139 29.87 11.18 -14.73
CA GLU A 139 29.60 10.56 -13.42
C GLU A 139 30.83 10.65 -12.48
N LEU A 140 32.03 10.41 -12.98
CA LEU A 140 33.25 10.56 -12.18
C LEU A 140 33.51 12.02 -11.75
N ILE A 141 33.17 12.99 -12.59
CA ILE A 141 33.25 14.42 -12.23
C ILE A 141 32.24 14.73 -11.14
N HIS A 142 30.99 14.29 -11.29
CA HIS A 142 29.92 14.46 -10.31
C HIS A 142 30.32 13.88 -8.97
N ARG A 143 30.85 12.67 -8.94
CA ARG A 143 31.35 12.00 -7.74
C ARG A 143 32.38 12.84 -6.99
N ARG A 144 33.36 13.42 -7.67
CA ARG A 144 34.36 14.28 -7.05
C ARG A 144 33.72 15.50 -6.38
N VAL A 145 32.76 16.12 -7.04
CA VAL A 145 32.04 17.30 -6.52
C VAL A 145 31.19 16.92 -5.29
N GLU A 146 30.58 15.74 -5.30
CA GLU A 146 29.82 15.20 -4.18
C GLU A 146 30.74 14.92 -2.99
N ASP A 147 31.90 14.30 -3.22
CA ASP A 147 32.90 14.02 -2.17
C ASP A 147 33.41 15.31 -1.51
N ASP A 148 33.65 16.35 -2.30
CA ASP A 148 34.07 17.66 -1.76
C ASP A 148 32.96 18.31 -0.95
N LEU A 149 31.71 18.19 -1.39
CA LEU A 149 30.53 18.69 -0.61
C LEU A 149 30.40 17.93 0.72
N TYR A 150 30.50 16.61 0.72
CA TYR A 150 30.42 15.81 1.96
C TYR A 150 31.60 16.08 2.90
N ARG A 151 32.80 16.32 2.37
CA ARG A 151 33.96 16.74 3.17
C ARG A 151 33.69 18.09 3.85
N THR A 152 33.14 19.03 3.10
CA THR A 152 32.72 20.34 3.64
C THR A 152 31.69 20.17 4.75
N PHE A 153 30.68 19.31 4.58
CA PHE A 153 29.68 19.02 5.61
C PHE A 153 30.32 18.44 6.89
N ASN A 154 31.27 17.54 6.76
CA ASN A 154 31.95 16.94 7.91
C ASN A 154 32.75 17.98 8.68
N GLU A 155 33.40 18.93 8.00
CA GLU A 155 34.11 20.01 8.61
C GLU A 155 33.16 21.01 9.29
N GLU A 156 32.06 21.37 8.63
CA GLU A 156 31.01 22.24 9.20
C GLU A 156 30.41 21.60 10.48
N ARG A 157 30.12 20.29 10.44
CA ARG A 157 29.61 19.53 11.59
C ARG A 157 30.57 19.56 12.78
N ARG A 158 31.85 19.37 12.52
CA ARG A 158 32.87 19.39 13.57
C ARG A 158 32.94 20.75 14.21
N ARG A 159 33.02 21.83 13.42
CA ARG A 159 33.07 23.21 13.92
C ARG A 159 31.83 23.60 14.75
N GLU A 160 30.63 23.28 14.22
CA GLU A 160 29.36 23.53 14.91
C GLU A 160 29.27 22.78 16.25
N LEU A 161 29.78 21.53 16.30
CA LEU A 161 29.78 20.73 17.52
C LEU A 161 30.77 21.28 18.55
N GLU A 162 31.98 21.65 18.14
CA GLU A 162 33.01 22.28 18.99
C GLU A 162 32.49 23.59 19.57
N GLN A 163 31.92 24.46 18.75
CA GLN A 163 31.29 25.70 19.21
C GLN A 163 30.14 25.46 20.20
N PHE A 164 29.25 24.51 19.89
CA PHE A 164 28.13 24.16 20.78
C PHE A 164 28.61 23.62 22.13
N GLN A 165 29.69 22.85 22.16
CA GLN A 165 30.27 22.32 23.38
C GLN A 165 30.86 23.47 24.26
N GLU A 166 31.55 24.42 23.65
CA GLU A 166 32.13 25.57 24.39
C GLU A 166 31.02 26.48 24.91
N GLU A 167 30.01 26.84 24.08
CA GLU A 167 28.87 27.65 24.54
C GLU A 167 28.08 26.95 25.67
N THR A 168 27.93 25.62 25.60
CA THR A 168 27.26 24.85 26.65
C THR A 168 28.06 24.86 27.95
N LYS A 169 29.36 24.70 27.84
CA LYS A 169 30.29 24.71 29.00
C LYS A 169 30.27 26.07 29.71
N GLU A 170 30.40 27.17 28.97
CA GLU A 170 30.31 28.53 29.51
C GLU A 170 28.96 28.80 30.21
N GLU A 171 27.85 28.37 29.58
CA GLU A 171 26.49 28.49 30.14
C GLU A 171 26.36 27.72 31.46
N TRP A 172 26.91 26.49 31.51
CA TRP A 172 26.90 25.68 32.72
C TRP A 172 27.77 26.24 33.84
N GLU A 173 28.98 26.67 33.53
CA GLU A 173 29.89 27.30 34.50
C GLU A 173 29.27 28.56 35.13
N LYS A 174 28.65 29.40 34.28
CA LYS A 174 27.94 30.59 34.74
C LYS A 174 26.76 30.26 35.65
N ALA A 175 25.92 29.29 35.24
CA ALA A 175 24.75 28.88 36.02
C ALA A 175 25.13 28.27 37.37
N LEU A 176 26.16 27.45 37.41
CA LEU A 176 26.69 26.85 38.65
C LEU A 176 27.35 27.89 39.55
N ALA A 177 28.07 28.89 39.00
CA ALA A 177 28.65 29.98 39.75
C ALA A 177 27.56 30.90 40.34
N ASP A 178 26.50 31.19 39.57
CA ASP A 178 25.37 31.96 40.06
C ASP A 178 24.59 31.21 41.15
N PHE A 179 24.44 29.88 41.02
CA PHE A 179 23.87 29.02 42.06
C PHE A 179 24.74 29.09 43.35
N ALA A 180 26.03 28.89 43.25
CA ALA A 180 26.95 28.97 44.39
C ALA A 180 26.85 30.31 45.12
N ARG A 181 26.87 31.46 44.39
CA ARG A 181 26.72 32.80 44.95
C ARG A 181 25.41 33.03 45.71
N ARG A 182 24.30 32.45 45.24
CA ARG A 182 22.98 32.57 45.88
C ARG A 182 22.91 31.81 47.21
N TYR A 183 23.69 30.74 47.35
CA TYR A 183 23.64 29.84 48.52
C TYR A 183 24.86 29.91 49.43
N GLU A 184 25.81 30.89 49.21
CA GLU A 184 26.95 31.13 50.09
C GLU A 184 26.58 31.48 51.55
N ARG A 185 25.32 31.83 51.83
CA ARG A 185 24.80 32.20 53.17
C ARG A 185 23.74 31.27 53.72
N GLY A 186 23.48 30.13 53.08
CA GLY A 186 22.47 29.16 53.53
C GLY A 186 22.80 27.74 53.06
N SER A 187 22.39 26.72 53.82
CA SER A 187 22.58 25.34 53.50
C SER A 187 21.88 25.00 52.17
N ALA A 188 22.64 24.92 51.07
CA ALA A 188 22.13 24.46 49.80
C ALA A 188 21.71 22.97 49.92
N ASN A 189 20.46 22.65 49.63
CA ASN A 189 20.00 21.28 49.59
C ASN A 189 20.55 20.63 48.30
N THR A 190 21.11 19.42 48.43
CA THR A 190 21.68 18.63 47.34
C THR A 190 20.66 18.47 46.19
N ASP A 191 19.38 18.33 46.52
CA ASP A 191 18.26 18.17 45.60
C ASP A 191 18.10 19.39 44.65
N GLN A 192 18.33 20.62 45.16
CA GLN A 192 18.20 21.84 44.34
C GLN A 192 19.34 21.98 43.32
N LYS A 193 20.53 21.47 43.63
CA LYS A 193 21.65 21.41 42.69
C LYS A 193 21.40 20.35 41.60
N GLU A 194 20.88 19.22 42.00
CA GLU A 194 20.49 18.14 41.05
C GLU A 194 19.39 18.61 40.12
N ASP A 195 18.39 19.35 40.62
CA ASP A 195 17.34 19.92 39.78
C ASP A 195 17.89 20.95 38.76
N LEU A 196 18.83 21.82 39.19
CA LEU A 196 19.48 22.76 38.27
C LEU A 196 20.24 22.01 37.15
N VAL A 197 21.04 21.01 37.52
CA VAL A 197 21.78 20.18 36.56
C VAL A 197 20.80 19.46 35.58
N ARG A 198 19.69 18.95 36.08
CA ARG A 198 18.63 18.32 35.25
C ARG A 198 18.04 19.34 34.25
N GLN A 199 17.71 20.56 34.70
CA GLN A 199 17.17 21.61 33.82
C GLN A 199 18.19 22.03 32.75
N LEU A 200 19.46 22.19 33.11
CA LEU A 200 20.53 22.49 32.15
C LEU A 200 20.74 21.38 31.15
N THR A 201 20.64 20.11 31.58
CA THR A 201 20.71 18.94 30.68
C THR A 201 19.58 18.96 29.67
N ILE A 202 18.34 19.13 30.11
CA ILE A 202 17.17 19.21 29.22
C ILE A 202 17.31 20.39 28.24
N LYS A 203 17.79 21.52 28.69
CA LYS A 203 18.01 22.70 27.84
C LYS A 203 19.09 22.46 26.79
N ARG A 204 20.20 21.80 27.17
CA ARG A 204 21.27 21.39 26.27
C ARG A 204 20.75 20.45 25.20
N ASP A 205 20.01 19.42 25.61
CA ASP A 205 19.52 18.38 24.70
C ASP A 205 18.52 18.97 23.67
N ARG A 206 17.65 19.88 24.08
CA ARG A 206 16.75 20.61 23.16
C ARG A 206 17.51 21.51 22.18
N LYS A 207 18.54 22.23 22.66
CA LYS A 207 19.39 23.04 21.78
C LYS A 207 20.14 22.17 20.77
N LEU A 208 20.68 21.01 21.18
CA LEU A 208 21.39 20.08 20.34
C LEU A 208 20.44 19.46 19.27
N GLU A 209 19.23 19.11 19.65
CA GLU A 209 18.20 18.62 18.75
C GLU A 209 17.85 19.66 17.68
N THR A 210 17.62 20.92 18.10
CA THR A 210 17.34 22.04 17.19
C THR A 210 18.49 22.30 16.23
N LEU A 211 19.73 22.33 16.72
CA LEU A 211 20.94 22.50 15.91
C LEU A 211 21.08 21.36 14.88
N THR A 212 20.88 20.13 15.34
CA THR A 212 20.96 18.95 14.49
C THR A 212 19.89 18.96 13.40
N HIS A 213 18.68 19.37 13.73
CA HIS A 213 17.59 19.49 12.76
C HIS A 213 17.90 20.54 11.69
N ARG A 214 18.28 21.77 12.08
CA ARG A 214 18.65 22.85 11.14
C ARG A 214 19.82 22.45 10.23
N ARG A 215 20.82 21.77 10.78
CA ARG A 215 21.97 21.28 10.02
C ARG A 215 21.52 20.25 8.96
N LYS A 216 20.72 19.24 9.36
CA LYS A 216 20.21 18.24 8.45
C LYS A 216 19.38 18.84 7.30
N GLU A 217 18.57 19.86 7.59
CA GLU A 217 17.80 20.55 6.55
C GLU A 217 18.70 21.32 5.58
N ARG A 218 19.71 22.03 6.09
CA ARG A 218 20.68 22.76 5.27
C ARG A 218 21.50 21.83 4.38
N GLU A 219 22.03 20.74 4.95
CA GLU A 219 22.74 19.71 4.19
C GLU A 219 21.87 19.09 3.11
N ARG A 220 20.63 18.72 3.44
CA ARG A 220 19.66 18.21 2.48
C ARG A 220 19.37 19.20 1.33
N HIS A 221 19.24 20.48 1.66
CA HIS A 221 19.01 21.53 0.64
C HIS A 221 20.20 21.61 -0.33
N LYS A 222 21.42 21.74 0.19
CA LYS A 222 22.64 21.80 -0.63
C LYS A 222 22.84 20.53 -1.48
N THR A 223 22.57 19.36 -0.94
CA THR A 223 22.64 18.08 -1.66
C THR A 223 21.58 18.03 -2.78
N THR A 224 20.35 18.46 -2.50
CA THR A 224 19.29 18.51 -3.51
C THR A 224 19.64 19.44 -4.65
N GLU A 225 20.15 20.65 -4.37
CA GLU A 225 20.58 21.60 -5.41
C GLU A 225 21.71 21.04 -6.28
N LEU A 226 22.68 20.36 -5.67
CA LEU A 226 23.75 19.70 -6.40
C LEU A 226 23.20 18.62 -7.33
N PHE A 227 22.36 17.74 -6.81
CA PHE A 227 21.78 16.64 -7.60
C PHE A 227 20.85 17.14 -8.72
N ASP A 228 20.12 18.24 -8.49
CA ASP A 228 19.30 18.87 -9.52
C ASP A 228 20.15 19.40 -10.67
N ARG A 229 21.29 20.05 -10.38
CA ARG A 229 22.26 20.52 -11.38
C ARG A 229 22.88 19.34 -12.13
N GLN A 230 23.36 18.31 -11.42
CA GLN A 230 23.95 17.11 -12.04
C GLN A 230 22.95 16.37 -12.94
N ALA A 231 21.66 16.33 -12.55
CA ALA A 231 20.62 15.75 -13.38
C ALA A 231 20.43 16.53 -14.70
N VAL A 232 20.51 17.85 -14.66
CA VAL A 232 20.45 18.69 -15.87
C VAL A 232 21.68 18.43 -16.77
N GLU A 233 22.89 18.43 -16.18
CA GLU A 233 24.13 18.16 -16.93
C GLU A 233 24.09 16.77 -17.60
N MET A 234 23.56 15.75 -16.90
CA MET A 234 23.40 14.41 -17.47
C MET A 234 22.39 14.39 -18.63
N LEU A 235 21.26 15.10 -18.50
CA LEU A 235 20.27 15.22 -19.57
C LEU A 235 20.81 15.98 -20.79
N ASP A 236 21.70 16.94 -20.58
CA ASP A 236 22.35 17.67 -21.68
C ASP A 236 23.21 16.77 -22.57
N LEU A 237 23.84 15.71 -22.04
CA LEU A 237 24.51 14.69 -22.86
C LEU A 237 23.55 14.02 -23.84
N PHE A 238 22.35 13.68 -23.39
CA PHE A 238 21.32 13.09 -24.26
C PHE A 238 20.81 14.09 -25.29
N ARG A 239 20.69 15.37 -24.91
CA ARG A 239 20.31 16.46 -25.86
C ARG A 239 21.31 16.60 -26.97
N GLN A 240 22.59 16.67 -26.64
CA GLN A 240 23.69 16.78 -27.63
C GLN A 240 23.70 15.56 -28.55
N ALA A 241 23.61 14.34 -28.03
CA ALA A 241 23.58 13.13 -28.85
C ALA A 241 22.35 13.05 -29.78
N ARG A 242 21.24 13.70 -29.44
CA ARG A 242 20.05 13.81 -30.32
C ARG A 242 20.24 14.86 -31.43
N GLN A 243 20.89 16.01 -31.13
CA GLN A 243 21.16 17.07 -32.09
C GLN A 243 22.13 16.63 -33.17
N THR A 244 23.24 16.00 -32.79
CA THR A 244 24.25 15.49 -33.74
C THR A 244 23.63 14.54 -34.78
N LYS A 245 22.71 13.67 -34.36
CA LYS A 245 22.01 12.77 -35.29
C LYS A 245 20.97 13.43 -36.17
N GLN A 246 20.45 14.58 -35.78
CA GLN A 246 19.52 15.34 -36.60
C GLN A 246 20.26 16.12 -37.70
N GLU A 247 21.48 16.56 -37.42
CA GLU A 247 22.39 17.19 -38.41
C GLU A 247 22.88 16.16 -39.42
N ASP A 248 23.29 14.96 -38.98
CA ASP A 248 23.73 13.86 -39.87
C ASP A 248 22.60 13.33 -40.79
N ARG A 249 21.32 13.55 -40.45
CA ARG A 249 20.18 13.15 -41.29
C ARG A 249 19.78 14.19 -42.31
N ASN A 250 20.17 15.45 -42.14
CA ASN A 250 19.85 16.51 -43.09
C ASN A 250 20.79 16.50 -44.32
N ASP A 251 21.89 15.74 -44.27
CA ASP A 251 22.84 15.63 -45.37
C ASP A 251 22.55 14.48 -46.36
N ASP A 252 21.61 13.57 -46.06
CA ASP A 252 21.25 12.46 -46.93
C ASP A 252 19.73 12.30 -47.10
N TYR A 253 19.26 12.70 -48.29
CA TYR A 253 18.01 12.30 -48.98
C TYR A 253 16.65 12.93 -48.61
N GLU A 254 16.13 13.53 -49.66
CA GLU A 254 14.73 13.86 -49.95
C GLU A 254 13.78 12.69 -49.83
N GLU A 255 12.55 13.03 -49.38
CA GLU A 255 11.27 12.35 -49.63
C GLU A 255 11.05 10.94 -49.09
N SER A 256 10.40 10.88 -47.92
CA SER A 256 9.19 10.05 -47.78
C SER A 256 8.31 10.57 -46.60
N TYR A 257 7.06 10.82 -46.89
CA TYR A 257 6.00 11.15 -45.92
C TYR A 257 5.81 10.01 -44.91
N SER A 258 6.58 10.06 -43.84
CA SER A 258 6.31 9.31 -42.64
C SER A 258 6.13 10.32 -41.52
N ALA A 259 4.93 10.38 -40.94
CA ALA A 259 4.66 11.18 -39.75
C ALA A 259 5.70 10.80 -38.67
N SER A 260 6.73 11.64 -38.52
CA SER A 260 7.79 11.43 -37.53
C SER A 260 7.17 11.44 -36.15
N ALA A 261 7.38 10.37 -35.40
CA ALA A 261 7.04 10.35 -33.97
C ALA A 261 7.60 11.62 -33.30
N PRO A 262 6.82 12.31 -32.46
CA PRO A 262 7.26 13.56 -31.85
C PRO A 262 8.59 13.34 -31.12
N SER A 263 9.59 14.15 -31.43
CA SER A 263 10.90 14.04 -30.79
C SER A 263 10.77 14.35 -29.30
N TYR A 264 11.46 13.60 -28.45
CA TYR A 264 11.50 13.86 -27.01
C TYR A 264 12.01 15.30 -26.76
N PRO A 265 11.32 16.11 -25.92
CA PRO A 265 11.67 17.53 -25.76
C PRO A 265 13.07 17.71 -25.15
N SER A 266 13.82 18.69 -25.66
CA SER A 266 15.17 19.00 -25.16
C SER A 266 15.16 19.64 -23.75
N THR A 267 14.10 20.39 -23.44
CA THR A 267 13.86 21.00 -22.13
C THR A 267 12.60 20.40 -21.50
N PRO A 268 12.55 20.29 -20.15
CA PRO A 268 11.35 19.76 -19.51
C PRO A 268 10.14 20.66 -19.84
N PRO A 269 9.06 20.10 -20.40
CA PRO A 269 7.85 20.86 -20.68
C PRO A 269 7.20 21.41 -19.40
N PRO A 270 6.43 22.49 -19.49
CA PRO A 270 5.67 22.97 -18.35
C PRO A 270 4.67 21.90 -17.87
N PRO A 271 4.32 21.89 -16.57
CA PRO A 271 3.33 20.97 -16.07
C PRO A 271 1.96 21.22 -16.69
N GLN A 272 1.37 20.18 -17.29
CA GLN A 272 0.08 20.22 -17.94
C GLN A 272 -0.67 18.90 -17.66
N PRO A 273 -2.02 18.91 -17.64
CA PRO A 273 -2.82 17.71 -17.57
C PRO A 273 -2.45 16.73 -18.68
N ALA A 274 -2.51 15.45 -18.38
CA ALA A 274 -2.22 14.43 -19.37
C ALA A 274 -3.30 14.38 -20.44
N VAL A 275 -2.89 14.37 -21.72
CA VAL A 275 -3.82 14.36 -22.88
C VAL A 275 -4.53 13.02 -23.02
N CYS A 276 -3.92 11.93 -22.51
CA CYS A 276 -4.49 10.59 -22.59
C CYS A 276 -4.52 9.89 -21.22
N SER A 277 -5.45 8.97 -21.06
CA SER A 277 -5.54 8.15 -19.83
C SER A 277 -4.36 7.18 -19.72
N LYS A 278 -3.99 6.80 -18.50
CA LYS A 278 -3.06 5.68 -18.23
C LYS A 278 -3.48 4.40 -18.97
N ARG A 279 -4.78 4.15 -19.09
CA ARG A 279 -5.33 2.97 -19.80
C ARG A 279 -5.00 2.94 -21.29
N ASN A 280 -4.69 4.08 -21.89
CA ASN A 280 -4.22 4.15 -23.29
C ASN A 280 -2.77 3.73 -23.43
N ILE A 281 -1.98 3.83 -22.34
CA ILE A 281 -0.58 3.39 -22.33
C ILE A 281 -0.54 1.87 -22.10
N TYR A 282 -1.27 1.40 -21.09
CA TYR A 282 -1.44 -0.02 -20.79
C TYR A 282 -2.70 -0.28 -19.97
N THR A 283 -3.32 -1.41 -20.17
CA THR A 283 -4.50 -1.88 -19.42
C THR A 283 -4.13 -2.92 -18.39
N ASP A 284 -3.12 -3.75 -18.68
CA ASP A 284 -2.62 -4.79 -17.80
C ASP A 284 -1.10 -4.62 -17.60
N THR A 285 -0.66 -4.79 -16.37
CA THR A 285 0.75 -4.75 -15.99
C THR A 285 1.57 -5.91 -16.56
N ALA A 286 0.93 -6.96 -17.05
CA ALA A 286 1.56 -8.08 -17.74
C ALA A 286 2.39 -7.66 -18.96
N VAL A 287 2.06 -6.52 -19.59
CA VAL A 287 2.85 -5.95 -20.70
C VAL A 287 4.29 -5.61 -20.29
N PHE A 288 4.54 -5.38 -18.99
CA PHE A 288 5.86 -5.08 -18.44
C PHE A 288 6.58 -6.30 -17.87
N GLU A 289 6.03 -7.50 -17.99
CA GLU A 289 6.60 -8.69 -17.35
C GLU A 289 8.08 -8.87 -17.68
N HIS A 290 8.45 -8.72 -18.96
CA HIS A 290 9.83 -8.83 -19.41
C HIS A 290 10.76 -7.76 -18.79
N ILE A 291 10.28 -6.52 -18.65
CA ILE A 291 11.03 -5.41 -18.02
C ILE A 291 11.13 -5.64 -16.52
N ASP A 292 10.04 -6.05 -15.88
CA ASP A 292 9.99 -6.32 -14.45
C ASP A 292 10.96 -7.44 -14.06
N GLN A 293 11.05 -8.51 -14.86
CA GLN A 293 11.98 -9.61 -14.65
C GLN A 293 13.44 -9.18 -14.78
N VAL A 294 13.76 -8.36 -15.79
CA VAL A 294 15.11 -7.79 -15.95
C VAL A 294 15.46 -6.93 -14.73
N ALA A 295 14.56 -6.04 -14.30
CA ALA A 295 14.80 -5.19 -13.14
C ALA A 295 14.98 -5.99 -11.84
N ILE A 296 14.19 -7.05 -11.64
CA ILE A 296 14.28 -7.96 -10.48
C ILE A 296 15.61 -8.72 -10.51
N SER A 297 16.04 -9.21 -11.67
CA SER A 297 17.32 -9.93 -11.83
C SER A 297 18.51 -9.01 -11.52
N ILE A 298 18.51 -7.78 -12.06
CA ILE A 298 19.55 -6.79 -11.81
C ILE A 298 19.57 -6.36 -10.33
N ALA A 299 18.43 -6.34 -9.67
CA ALA A 299 18.35 -6.02 -8.26
C ALA A 299 19.10 -7.02 -7.35
N GLN A 300 19.42 -8.20 -7.85
CA GLN A 300 20.23 -9.20 -7.13
C GLN A 300 21.73 -8.93 -7.20
N SER A 301 22.17 -8.13 -8.18
CA SER A 301 23.58 -7.77 -8.35
C SER A 301 23.91 -6.46 -7.64
N ASP A 302 25.15 -6.34 -7.16
CA ASP A 302 25.69 -5.10 -6.60
C ASP A 302 26.39 -4.34 -7.73
N VAL A 303 25.70 -3.40 -8.35
CA VAL A 303 26.25 -2.52 -9.38
C VAL A 303 26.79 -1.27 -8.73
N SER A 304 28.04 -0.92 -9.01
CA SER A 304 28.78 0.15 -8.33
C SER A 304 28.50 1.54 -8.90
N THR A 305 28.15 1.66 -10.18
CA THR A 305 27.93 2.94 -10.85
C THR A 305 26.50 3.12 -11.32
N PHE A 306 26.04 4.36 -11.40
CA PHE A 306 24.71 4.69 -11.97
C PHE A 306 24.66 4.41 -13.47
N THR A 307 25.73 4.70 -14.19
CA THR A 307 25.85 4.45 -15.64
C THR A 307 25.64 2.98 -15.96
N ASP A 308 26.37 2.06 -15.28
CA ASP A 308 26.26 0.63 -15.53
C ASP A 308 24.90 0.09 -15.12
N LEU A 309 24.37 0.57 -13.99
CA LEU A 309 23.06 0.18 -13.51
C LEU A 309 21.98 0.55 -14.52
N VAL A 310 21.92 1.82 -14.93
CA VAL A 310 20.87 2.29 -15.84
C VAL A 310 21.04 1.67 -17.22
N ARG A 311 22.25 1.60 -17.77
CA ARG A 311 22.54 0.92 -19.04
C ARG A 311 21.98 -0.51 -19.05
N THR A 312 22.20 -1.25 -17.99
CA THR A 312 21.72 -2.64 -17.88
C THR A 312 20.19 -2.69 -17.71
N LEU A 313 19.63 -1.82 -16.86
CA LEU A 313 18.18 -1.77 -16.62
C LEU A 313 17.36 -1.47 -17.87
N ILE A 314 17.84 -0.52 -18.69
CA ILE A 314 17.10 -0.05 -19.87
C ILE A 314 17.49 -0.77 -21.17
N SER A 315 18.42 -1.72 -21.12
CA SER A 315 18.94 -2.41 -22.33
C SER A 315 17.86 -3.10 -23.16
N GLY A 316 16.79 -3.58 -22.52
CA GLY A 316 15.63 -4.20 -23.17
C GLY A 316 14.43 -3.28 -23.36
N ALA A 317 14.49 -2.03 -22.87
CA ALA A 317 13.38 -1.09 -22.95
C ALA A 317 13.19 -0.54 -24.37
N ARG A 318 11.95 -0.54 -24.85
CA ARG A 318 11.54 -0.11 -26.20
C ARG A 318 10.92 1.28 -26.21
N SER A 319 10.53 1.78 -25.04
CA SER A 319 9.87 3.07 -24.86
C SER A 319 10.36 3.77 -23.60
N ASP A 320 10.09 5.07 -23.48
CA ASP A 320 10.41 5.84 -22.28
C ASP A 320 9.56 5.38 -21.07
N VAL A 321 8.35 4.87 -21.32
CA VAL A 321 7.51 4.23 -20.31
C VAL A 321 8.20 2.98 -19.73
N GLU A 322 8.77 2.13 -20.59
CA GLU A 322 9.49 0.92 -20.14
C GLU A 322 10.79 1.25 -19.41
N LYS A 323 11.51 2.33 -19.81
CA LYS A 323 12.68 2.81 -19.06
C LYS A 323 12.28 3.27 -17.65
N ALA A 324 11.24 4.10 -17.54
CA ALA A 324 10.71 4.53 -16.24
C ALA A 324 10.22 3.34 -15.41
N ARG A 325 9.60 2.33 -16.05
CA ARG A 325 9.16 1.09 -15.40
C ARG A 325 10.32 0.29 -14.83
N ALA A 326 11.38 0.08 -15.60
CA ALA A 326 12.57 -0.64 -15.15
C ALA A 326 13.19 0.00 -13.90
N ILE A 327 13.32 1.33 -13.90
CA ILE A 327 13.83 2.11 -12.78
C ILE A 327 12.90 1.98 -11.56
N TYR A 328 11.61 2.21 -11.74
CA TYR A 328 10.62 2.09 -10.67
C TYR A 328 10.63 0.68 -10.06
N ARG A 329 10.66 -0.36 -10.90
CA ARG A 329 10.63 -1.74 -10.44
C ARG A 329 11.89 -2.14 -9.70
N TRP A 330 13.06 -1.70 -10.17
CA TRP A 330 14.32 -1.93 -9.47
C TRP A 330 14.33 -1.30 -8.08
N ILE A 331 13.86 -0.06 -7.93
CA ILE A 331 13.78 0.62 -6.64
C ILE A 331 12.79 -0.11 -5.71
N THR A 332 11.62 -0.45 -6.21
CA THR A 332 10.52 -0.97 -5.37
C THR A 332 10.71 -2.42 -4.95
N VAL A 333 11.60 -3.18 -5.60
CA VAL A 333 11.92 -4.54 -5.18
C VAL A 333 12.94 -4.60 -4.04
N LYS A 334 13.70 -3.51 -3.81
CA LYS A 334 14.74 -3.45 -2.76
C LYS A 334 14.11 -3.32 -1.37
N ASN A 335 14.22 -4.37 -0.55
CA ASN A 335 13.72 -4.36 0.83
C ASN A 335 14.79 -3.86 1.81
N LEU A 336 14.77 -2.56 2.12
CA LEU A 336 15.76 -1.93 2.98
C LEU A 336 15.74 -2.44 4.43
N ASN A 337 14.64 -3.04 4.92
CA ASN A 337 14.58 -3.59 6.28
C ASN A 337 15.57 -4.74 6.49
N VAL A 338 15.78 -5.55 5.43
CA VAL A 338 16.60 -6.76 5.51
C VAL A 338 17.95 -6.60 4.80
N MET A 339 18.13 -5.54 4.02
CA MET A 339 19.42 -5.25 3.37
C MET A 339 20.48 -4.91 4.42
N VAL A 340 21.65 -5.49 4.28
CA VAL A 340 22.86 -5.17 5.03
C VAL A 340 23.80 -4.43 4.08
N PHE A 341 24.32 -3.30 4.52
CA PHE A 341 25.24 -2.47 3.74
C PHE A 341 26.64 -2.57 4.34
N ASP A 342 27.64 -2.66 3.47
CA ASP A 342 29.03 -2.64 3.89
C ASP A 342 29.41 -1.23 4.40
N ASN A 343 30.31 -1.16 5.38
CA ASN A 343 30.73 0.12 5.97
C ASN A 343 31.52 0.98 4.98
N ASP A 344 32.28 0.33 4.09
CA ASP A 344 33.14 0.98 3.10
C ASP A 344 32.40 1.35 1.80
N LEU A 345 31.07 1.22 1.79
CA LEU A 345 30.28 1.53 0.63
C LEU A 345 30.31 3.04 0.33
N GLU A 346 30.63 3.40 -0.90
CA GLU A 346 30.62 4.78 -1.37
C GLU A 346 29.19 5.38 -1.29
N ASN A 347 29.09 6.60 -0.75
CA ASN A 347 27.80 7.27 -0.53
C ASN A 347 27.09 7.60 -1.84
N ASP A 348 27.83 7.90 -2.89
CA ASP A 348 27.38 8.32 -4.21
C ASP A 348 27.16 7.16 -5.19
N SER A 349 27.18 5.93 -4.71
CA SER A 349 26.80 4.75 -5.48
C SER A 349 25.29 4.47 -5.36
N PRO A 350 24.69 3.70 -6.30
CA PRO A 350 23.29 3.28 -6.17
C PRO A 350 22.97 2.61 -4.83
N MET A 351 23.89 1.78 -4.33
CA MET A 351 23.77 1.11 -3.04
C MET A 351 23.98 2.07 -1.88
N GLY A 352 24.85 3.08 -2.03
CA GLY A 352 25.07 4.15 -1.05
C GLY A 352 23.82 4.99 -0.84
N LEU A 353 23.09 5.37 -1.92
CA LEU A 353 21.82 6.06 -1.82
C LEU A 353 20.74 5.20 -1.14
N LEU A 354 20.67 3.89 -1.44
CA LEU A 354 19.76 2.98 -0.74
C LEU A 354 20.08 2.88 0.76
N ARG A 355 21.38 2.88 1.13
CA ARG A 355 21.82 2.99 2.53
C ARG A 355 21.33 4.31 3.15
N GLY A 356 21.51 5.41 2.44
CA GLY A 356 21.04 6.73 2.86
C GLY A 356 19.53 6.77 3.09
N ILE A 357 18.72 6.14 2.22
CA ILE A 357 17.28 6.03 2.39
C ILE A 357 16.94 5.20 3.64
N LYS A 358 17.66 4.11 3.91
CA LYS A 358 17.46 3.30 5.12
C LYS A 358 17.68 4.12 6.39
N TYR A 359 18.72 4.93 6.42
CA TYR A 359 19.09 5.73 7.59
C TYR A 359 18.52 7.17 7.58
N GLY A 360 17.70 7.51 6.59
CA GLY A 360 16.95 8.77 6.53
C GLY A 360 17.77 10.00 6.10
N THR A 361 18.95 9.80 5.52
CA THR A 361 19.78 10.86 4.93
C THR A 361 19.41 11.14 3.47
N GLU A 362 18.83 10.17 2.78
CA GLU A 362 18.41 10.23 1.39
C GLU A 362 16.94 9.88 1.21
N SER A 363 16.41 10.03 -0.01
CA SER A 363 15.03 9.76 -0.34
C SER A 363 14.85 8.97 -1.63
N TYR A 364 13.77 8.19 -1.69
CA TYR A 364 13.36 7.48 -2.91
C TYR A 364 13.17 8.40 -4.12
N HIS A 365 12.74 9.65 -3.90
CA HIS A 365 12.42 10.59 -4.96
C HIS A 365 13.69 11.13 -5.63
N VAL A 366 14.73 11.37 -4.85
CA VAL A 366 16.05 11.80 -5.35
C VAL A 366 16.69 10.67 -6.14
N LEU A 367 16.66 9.43 -5.59
CA LEU A 367 17.17 8.25 -6.29
C LEU A 367 16.44 8.03 -7.62
N PHE A 368 15.10 8.09 -7.64
CA PHE A 368 14.32 7.92 -8.87
C PHE A 368 14.65 8.99 -9.91
N LYS A 369 14.69 10.27 -9.50
CA LYS A 369 15.06 11.39 -10.38
C LYS A 369 16.46 11.21 -10.97
N ARG A 370 17.43 10.82 -10.12
CA ARG A 370 18.81 10.58 -10.54
C ARG A 370 18.89 9.46 -11.60
N LEU A 371 18.27 8.32 -11.35
CA LEU A 371 18.22 7.22 -12.33
C LEU A 371 17.50 7.62 -13.63
N CYS A 372 16.43 8.41 -13.56
CA CYS A 372 15.75 8.97 -14.73
C CYS A 372 16.68 9.85 -15.58
N SER A 373 17.52 10.70 -14.95
CA SER A 373 18.46 11.55 -15.71
C SER A 373 19.50 10.72 -16.47
N TYR A 374 20.00 9.63 -15.87
CA TYR A 374 20.89 8.67 -16.55
C TYR A 374 20.20 7.88 -17.67
N ALA A 375 18.87 7.74 -17.62
CA ALA A 375 18.07 7.14 -18.69
C ALA A 375 17.62 8.14 -19.77
N GLY A 376 17.98 9.43 -19.64
CA GLY A 376 17.56 10.51 -20.55
C GLY A 376 16.10 10.92 -20.39
N LEU A 377 15.49 10.71 -19.22
CA LEU A 377 14.11 11.04 -18.91
C LEU A 377 14.02 12.30 -18.05
N HIS A 378 13.17 13.25 -18.45
CA HIS A 378 12.84 14.39 -17.58
C HIS A 378 12.04 13.91 -16.37
N CYS A 379 12.50 14.27 -15.19
CA CYS A 379 11.88 13.92 -13.93
C CYS A 379 12.00 15.07 -12.94
N VAL A 380 10.92 15.39 -12.26
CA VAL A 380 10.85 16.43 -11.23
C VAL A 380 10.51 15.84 -9.87
N VAL A 381 10.93 16.52 -8.81
CA VAL A 381 10.57 16.21 -7.43
C VAL A 381 9.54 17.24 -6.98
N ILE A 382 8.37 16.76 -6.59
CA ILE A 382 7.24 17.56 -6.18
C ILE A 382 7.10 17.46 -4.67
N LYS A 383 6.92 18.60 -3.99
CA LYS A 383 6.72 18.70 -2.54
C LYS A 383 5.27 19.10 -2.25
N GLY A 384 4.70 18.57 -1.20
CA GLY A 384 3.33 18.90 -0.81
C GLY A 384 2.87 18.16 0.44
N TYR A 385 1.60 17.87 0.49
CA TYR A 385 0.94 17.11 1.56
C TYR A 385 0.44 15.76 1.05
N SER A 386 0.26 14.82 1.97
CA SER A 386 -0.41 13.55 1.67
C SER A 386 -1.26 13.07 2.83
N LYS A 387 -2.35 12.35 2.50
CA LYS A 387 -3.18 11.64 3.48
C LYS A 387 -2.46 10.35 3.94
N SER A 388 -1.29 10.55 4.57
CA SER A 388 -0.39 9.48 5.00
C SER A 388 -0.84 8.83 6.33
N ALA A 389 0.02 7.96 6.88
CA ALA A 389 -0.26 7.29 8.15
C ALA A 389 -0.59 8.28 9.27
N GLY A 390 -1.65 7.97 10.02
CA GLY A 390 -2.18 8.84 11.09
C GLY A 390 -3.15 9.92 10.60
N TYR A 391 -3.37 10.07 9.29
CA TYR A 391 -4.44 10.93 8.78
C TYR A 391 -5.80 10.24 8.94
N GLN A 392 -6.80 11.01 9.36
CA GLN A 392 -8.21 10.58 9.40
C GLN A 392 -9.09 11.62 8.70
N PRO A 393 -10.22 11.20 8.11
CA PRO A 393 -11.20 12.10 7.52
C PRO A 393 -11.55 13.27 8.45
N GLY A 394 -11.55 14.49 7.91
CA GLY A 394 -11.86 15.72 8.68
C GLY A 394 -10.67 16.35 9.41
N MET A 395 -9.47 15.74 9.35
CA MET A 395 -8.24 16.40 9.82
C MET A 395 -7.79 17.48 8.84
N LYS A 396 -7.19 18.55 9.40
CA LYS A 396 -6.62 19.67 8.65
C LYS A 396 -5.13 19.47 8.42
N PHE A 397 -4.62 19.96 7.29
CA PHE A 397 -3.19 19.97 6.99
C PHE A 397 -2.55 21.20 7.60
N LEU A 398 -1.71 20.98 8.61
CA LEU A 398 -0.90 22.02 9.25
C LEU A 398 0.53 21.98 8.69
N ASP A 399 1.25 23.10 8.75
CA ASP A 399 2.55 23.31 8.09
C ASP A 399 3.62 22.24 8.31
N THR A 400 3.60 21.53 9.41
CA THR A 400 4.58 20.48 9.74
C THR A 400 4.07 19.05 9.61
N LYS A 401 2.73 18.86 9.60
CA LYS A 401 2.13 17.53 9.54
C LYS A 401 1.86 17.11 8.12
N PHE A 402 1.99 15.80 7.87
CA PHE A 402 1.63 15.16 6.62
C PHE A 402 2.38 15.67 5.38
N ARG A 403 3.55 16.31 5.57
CA ARG A 403 4.44 16.69 4.46
C ARG A 403 4.94 15.43 3.76
N ASN A 404 4.93 15.48 2.44
CA ASN A 404 5.40 14.38 1.60
C ASN A 404 6.07 14.92 0.32
N THR A 405 6.73 14.00 -0.38
CA THR A 405 7.44 14.28 -1.62
C THR A 405 7.24 13.10 -2.57
N TRP A 406 7.11 13.38 -3.86
CA TRP A 406 6.97 12.39 -4.94
C TRP A 406 7.57 12.89 -6.22
N ASN A 407 7.45 12.12 -7.29
CA ASN A 407 7.98 12.50 -8.60
C ASN A 407 6.87 12.66 -9.64
N ALA A 408 7.14 13.48 -10.65
CA ALA A 408 6.55 13.33 -11.96
C ALA A 408 7.65 13.06 -12.96
N VAL A 409 7.40 12.12 -13.89
CA VAL A 409 8.27 11.77 -15.02
C VAL A 409 7.55 12.08 -16.33
N TYR A 410 8.30 12.61 -17.29
CA TYR A 410 7.75 12.91 -18.61
C TYR A 410 7.93 11.69 -19.52
N VAL A 411 6.83 11.03 -19.85
CA VAL A 411 6.80 9.84 -20.69
C VAL A 411 5.56 9.86 -21.56
N ASP A 412 5.63 9.27 -22.74
CA ASP A 412 4.53 9.24 -23.70
C ASP A 412 3.91 10.62 -23.96
N GLY A 413 4.77 11.64 -24.07
CA GLY A 413 4.34 13.03 -24.31
C GLY A 413 3.63 13.71 -23.15
N ASN A 414 3.60 13.13 -21.96
CA ASN A 414 2.85 13.63 -20.79
C ASN A 414 3.65 13.51 -19.50
N TRP A 415 3.38 14.43 -18.56
CA TRP A 415 3.79 14.27 -17.18
C TRP A 415 2.94 13.21 -16.47
N ARG A 416 3.58 12.28 -15.74
CA ARG A 416 2.93 11.19 -14.99
C ARG A 416 3.53 11.06 -13.61
N PHE A 417 2.68 10.84 -12.61
CA PHE A 417 3.11 10.69 -11.22
C PHE A 417 3.75 9.34 -10.94
N VAL A 418 4.80 9.37 -10.12
CA VAL A 418 5.46 8.18 -9.58
C VAL A 418 5.75 8.39 -8.10
N GLN A 419 5.37 7.41 -7.27
CA GLN A 419 5.65 7.41 -5.84
C GLN A 419 6.35 6.10 -5.43
N CYS A 420 7.67 6.07 -5.52
CA CYS A 420 8.45 4.87 -5.25
C CYS A 420 8.36 4.39 -3.79
N ASN A 421 8.26 5.31 -2.82
CA ASN A 421 8.16 4.93 -1.41
C ASN A 421 6.89 4.13 -1.12
N TRP A 422 5.72 4.63 -1.54
CA TRP A 422 4.44 3.94 -1.34
C TRP A 422 4.29 2.73 -2.29
N GLY A 423 4.95 2.77 -3.44
CA GLY A 423 5.03 1.63 -4.35
C GLY A 423 5.89 0.48 -3.84
N ALA A 424 6.84 0.75 -2.92
CA ALA A 424 7.75 -0.25 -2.36
C ALA A 424 7.27 -0.79 -1.01
N ARG A 425 6.63 0.05 -0.18
CA ARG A 425 6.37 -0.27 1.23
C ARG A 425 5.16 0.44 1.80
N HIS A 426 4.53 -0.19 2.80
CA HIS A 426 3.43 0.39 3.57
C HIS A 426 3.57 0.06 5.06
N LEU A 427 2.94 0.87 5.89
CA LEU A 427 2.88 0.63 7.32
C LEU A 427 1.81 -0.42 7.64
N VAL A 428 2.20 -1.46 8.37
CA VAL A 428 1.30 -2.49 8.90
C VAL A 428 0.99 -2.15 10.36
N ASN A 429 -0.26 -2.32 10.77
CA ASN A 429 -0.73 -2.01 12.13
C ASN A 429 -0.51 -0.52 12.52
N ALA A 430 -0.44 0.39 11.56
CA ALA A 430 -0.54 1.79 11.86
C ALA A 430 -1.94 2.04 12.44
N LYS A 431 -2.02 2.21 13.76
CA LYS A 431 -3.28 2.65 14.38
C LYS A 431 -3.53 4.07 13.92
N ASP A 432 -4.75 4.32 13.48
CA ASP A 432 -5.20 5.64 13.06
C ASP A 432 -5.33 6.53 14.30
N GLY A 433 -4.34 7.39 14.54
CA GLY A 433 -4.32 8.34 15.64
C GLY A 433 -2.92 8.91 15.90
N PRO A 434 -2.80 10.09 16.51
CA PRO A 434 -1.51 10.67 16.83
C PRO A 434 -0.76 9.79 17.83
N ARG A 435 0.28 9.10 17.39
CA ARG A 435 1.15 8.31 18.24
C ARG A 435 2.51 8.96 18.42
N GLN A 436 2.89 9.03 19.67
CA GLN A 436 4.29 9.06 20.08
C GLN A 436 4.84 7.63 20.02
N SER A 437 5.13 7.11 18.83
CA SER A 437 5.90 5.88 18.70
C SER A 437 7.38 6.22 18.56
N SER A 438 8.21 5.52 19.31
CA SER A 438 9.67 5.62 19.16
C SER A 438 10.07 5.21 17.74
N PRO A 439 11.17 5.77 17.18
CA PRO A 439 11.65 5.41 15.83
C PRO A 439 11.81 3.89 15.61
N GLN A 440 12.23 3.15 16.63
CA GLN A 440 12.41 1.70 16.58
C GLN A 440 11.09 0.91 16.46
N GLN A 441 9.97 1.45 16.99
CA GLN A 441 8.65 0.81 16.81
C GLN A 441 8.07 1.04 15.41
N GLN A 442 8.44 2.14 14.74
CA GLN A 442 8.03 2.40 13.37
C GLN A 442 8.71 1.45 12.37
N GLU A 443 10.00 1.13 12.57
CA GLU A 443 10.71 0.16 11.71
C GLU A 443 10.10 -1.24 11.74
N ASN A 444 9.61 -1.70 12.90
CA ASN A 444 8.98 -3.01 13.04
C ASN A 444 7.60 -3.12 12.37
N ASN A 445 6.96 -1.99 12.07
CA ASN A 445 5.63 -1.95 11.46
C ASN A 445 5.68 -1.66 9.95
N LEU A 446 6.86 -1.42 9.38
CA LEU A 446 7.03 -1.13 7.97
C LEU A 446 7.25 -2.43 7.19
N ARG A 447 6.33 -2.79 6.30
CA ARG A 447 6.46 -3.94 5.41
C ARG A 447 6.70 -3.50 3.98
N TYR A 448 7.57 -4.22 3.30
CA TYR A 448 7.78 -4.07 1.87
C TYR A 448 6.74 -4.90 1.13
N SER A 449 5.97 -4.22 0.30
CA SER A 449 4.90 -4.81 -0.49
C SER A 449 4.69 -3.93 -1.71
N TYR A 450 4.96 -4.50 -2.88
CA TYR A 450 4.86 -3.80 -4.14
C TYR A 450 3.42 -3.37 -4.44
N ASP A 451 3.25 -2.10 -4.82
CA ASP A 451 1.97 -1.56 -5.28
C ASP A 451 2.12 -0.82 -6.60
N ASP A 452 1.56 -1.41 -7.67
CA ASP A 452 1.61 -0.87 -9.03
C ASP A 452 0.79 0.42 -9.22
N HIS A 453 -0.14 0.70 -8.31
CA HIS A 453 -0.96 1.92 -8.39
C HIS A 453 -0.09 3.17 -8.50
N TYR A 454 1.04 3.20 -7.78
CA TYR A 454 1.94 4.35 -7.68
C TYR A 454 2.94 4.48 -8.84
N PHE A 455 2.76 3.71 -9.92
CA PHE A 455 3.45 3.88 -11.19
C PHE A 455 2.52 4.51 -12.21
N LEU A 456 2.85 5.70 -12.70
CA LEU A 456 2.09 6.52 -13.65
C LEU A 456 0.62 6.73 -13.22
N THR A 457 0.39 6.99 -11.94
CA THR A 457 -0.96 7.18 -11.39
C THR A 457 -1.67 8.36 -12.07
N PRO A 458 -2.93 8.20 -12.53
CA PRO A 458 -3.72 9.30 -13.08
C PRO A 458 -3.89 10.45 -12.08
N SER A 459 -3.90 11.68 -12.56
CA SER A 459 -4.01 12.88 -11.72
C SER A 459 -5.28 12.89 -10.88
N GLU A 460 -6.39 12.44 -11.47
CA GLU A 460 -7.72 12.37 -10.86
C GLU A 460 -7.78 11.34 -9.70
N GLU A 461 -6.92 10.32 -9.74
CA GLU A 461 -6.79 9.33 -8.65
C GLU A 461 -5.75 9.79 -7.64
N PHE A 462 -4.62 10.34 -8.11
CA PHE A 462 -3.51 10.75 -7.27
C PHE A 462 -3.87 11.89 -6.32
N ILE A 463 -4.73 12.81 -6.76
CA ILE A 463 -5.17 13.96 -5.96
C ILE A 463 -5.98 13.56 -4.71
N TYR A 464 -6.53 12.36 -4.63
CA TYR A 464 -7.18 11.89 -3.41
C TYR A 464 -6.21 11.65 -2.26
N GLU A 465 -4.94 11.36 -2.56
CA GLU A 465 -3.92 11.03 -1.58
C GLU A 465 -2.82 12.11 -1.44
N PHE A 466 -2.52 12.87 -2.52
CA PHE A 466 -1.40 13.80 -2.60
C PHE A 466 -1.80 15.17 -3.12
N PHE A 467 -1.40 16.22 -2.41
CA PHE A 467 -1.66 17.61 -2.77
C PHE A 467 -0.35 18.41 -2.88
N PRO A 468 0.07 18.86 -4.07
CA PRO A 468 1.30 19.61 -4.28
C PRO A 468 1.21 21.05 -3.76
N ASN A 469 2.35 21.61 -3.34
CA ASN A 469 2.40 23.02 -2.94
C ASN A 469 2.11 23.97 -4.11
N GLU A 470 2.54 23.58 -5.32
CA GLU A 470 2.32 24.36 -6.56
C GLU A 470 1.12 23.78 -7.31
N PRO A 471 0.05 24.58 -7.51
CA PRO A 471 -1.18 24.10 -8.15
C PRO A 471 -1.01 23.49 -9.54
N ALA A 472 -0.06 24.00 -10.33
CA ALA A 472 0.22 23.46 -11.67
C ALA A 472 0.65 21.98 -11.64
N TRP A 473 1.34 21.56 -10.58
CA TRP A 473 1.74 20.18 -10.39
C TRP A 473 0.64 19.26 -9.88
N GLN A 474 -0.61 19.72 -9.77
CA GLN A 474 -1.74 18.80 -9.62
C GLN A 474 -2.02 18.03 -10.92
N LEU A 475 -1.59 18.56 -12.06
CA LEU A 475 -1.81 18.02 -13.41
C LEU A 475 -3.31 17.76 -13.67
N LEU A 476 -4.18 18.60 -13.10
CA LEU A 476 -5.62 18.58 -13.29
C LEU A 476 -6.05 19.72 -14.23
N GLU A 477 -7.08 19.51 -15.03
CA GLU A 477 -7.67 20.58 -15.85
C GLU A 477 -8.14 21.76 -15.00
N ARG A 478 -8.64 21.44 -13.81
CA ARG A 478 -9.08 22.42 -12.80
C ARG A 478 -8.42 22.09 -11.47
N PRO A 479 -7.33 22.74 -11.13
CA PRO A 479 -6.70 22.54 -9.82
C PRO A 479 -7.65 22.88 -8.67
N ILE A 480 -7.56 22.07 -7.61
CA ILE A 480 -8.36 22.24 -6.39
C ILE A 480 -7.58 22.97 -5.32
N SER A 481 -8.29 23.60 -4.37
CA SER A 481 -7.69 24.21 -3.18
C SER A 481 -7.33 23.16 -2.13
N LEU A 482 -6.49 23.55 -1.15
CA LEU A 482 -6.16 22.68 -0.01
C LEU A 482 -7.43 22.31 0.79
N GLU A 483 -8.35 23.23 0.96
CA GLU A 483 -9.62 22.99 1.64
C GLU A 483 -10.48 21.96 0.88
N GLN A 484 -10.53 22.04 -0.45
CA GLN A 484 -11.21 21.02 -1.27
C GLN A 484 -10.52 19.66 -1.15
N PHE A 485 -9.18 19.62 -1.13
CA PHE A 485 -8.43 18.38 -0.89
C PHE A 485 -8.75 17.75 0.47
N GLU A 486 -8.88 18.55 1.54
CA GLU A 486 -9.28 18.08 2.87
C GLU A 486 -10.68 17.46 2.87
N ARG A 487 -11.59 18.00 2.04
CA ARG A 487 -12.95 17.48 1.89
C ARG A 487 -13.03 16.20 1.05
N LEU A 488 -12.07 15.94 0.16
CA LEU A 488 -12.09 14.71 -0.63
C LEU A 488 -12.11 13.47 0.28
N PRO A 489 -12.93 12.46 -0.05
CA PRO A 489 -12.93 11.19 0.67
C PRO A 489 -11.53 10.61 0.87
N PHE A 490 -11.33 9.94 2.00
CA PHE A 490 -10.08 9.22 2.26
C PHE A 490 -10.15 7.84 1.61
N VAL A 491 -9.31 7.60 0.63
CA VAL A 491 -9.22 6.33 -0.11
C VAL A 491 -7.83 5.73 0.00
N ARG A 492 -7.71 4.45 -0.31
CA ARG A 492 -6.47 3.73 -0.48
C ARG A 492 -6.30 3.31 -1.95
N SER A 493 -5.08 3.00 -2.36
CA SER A 493 -4.79 2.52 -3.73
C SER A 493 -5.71 1.40 -4.20
N LEU A 494 -6.10 0.51 -3.29
CA LEU A 494 -7.04 -0.59 -3.58
C LEU A 494 -8.42 -0.14 -4.04
N PHE A 495 -8.88 1.04 -3.64
CA PHE A 495 -10.15 1.60 -4.11
C PHE A 495 -10.16 1.69 -5.63
N PHE A 496 -9.14 2.30 -6.20
CA PHE A 496 -9.02 2.44 -7.66
C PHE A 496 -8.67 1.12 -8.35
N ARG A 497 -7.84 0.29 -7.74
CA ARG A 497 -7.46 -1.02 -8.29
C ARG A 497 -8.61 -2.00 -8.38
N TYR A 498 -9.61 -1.88 -7.52
CA TYR A 498 -10.85 -2.65 -7.59
C TYR A 498 -11.91 -2.03 -8.53
N GLY A 499 -11.58 -0.96 -9.25
CA GLY A 499 -12.52 -0.26 -10.12
C GLY A 499 -13.67 0.39 -9.35
N LEU A 500 -13.41 0.81 -8.09
CA LEU A 500 -14.40 1.49 -7.28
C LEU A 500 -14.45 2.98 -7.63
N ARG A 501 -15.62 3.56 -7.52
CA ARG A 501 -15.86 5.00 -7.69
C ARG A 501 -16.98 5.45 -6.75
N PHE A 502 -16.99 6.71 -6.39
CA PHE A 502 -18.14 7.27 -5.68
C PHE A 502 -19.26 7.59 -6.68
N THR A 503 -20.48 7.17 -6.38
CA THR A 503 -21.64 7.44 -7.22
C THR A 503 -22.08 8.90 -7.12
N ASN A 504 -21.83 9.54 -5.96
CA ASN A 504 -22.02 10.96 -5.76
C ASN A 504 -20.66 11.67 -5.93
N PRO A 505 -20.45 12.48 -6.98
CA PRO A 505 -19.19 13.20 -7.21
C PRO A 505 -18.92 14.32 -6.18
N ARG A 506 -19.95 14.68 -5.37
CA ARG A 506 -19.83 15.68 -4.30
C ARG A 506 -19.71 15.03 -2.91
N LEU A 507 -19.46 13.73 -2.85
CA LEU A 507 -19.27 13.06 -1.57
C LEU A 507 -18.02 13.60 -0.87
N GLU A 508 -18.19 14.00 0.39
CA GLU A 508 -17.12 14.53 1.22
C GLU A 508 -16.61 13.48 2.21
N SER A 509 -15.42 13.73 2.78
CA SER A 509 -14.79 12.88 3.80
C SER A 509 -15.53 12.93 5.14
N VAL A 510 -16.21 14.03 5.41
CA VAL A 510 -17.09 14.21 6.59
C VAL A 510 -18.53 14.22 6.10
N ILE A 511 -19.34 13.32 6.60
CA ILE A 511 -20.73 13.14 6.22
C ILE A 511 -21.61 13.56 7.39
N HIS A 512 -22.49 14.49 7.16
CA HIS A 512 -23.53 14.87 8.11
C HIS A 512 -24.73 13.96 7.92
N ALA A 513 -25.25 13.43 9.02
CA ALA A 513 -26.49 12.68 9.01
C ALA A 513 -27.65 13.59 8.59
N ASP A 514 -28.61 13.02 7.88
CA ASP A 514 -29.86 13.71 7.50
C ASP A 514 -30.80 13.93 8.71
N ASP A 515 -31.94 14.60 8.48
CA ASP A 515 -32.92 14.89 9.53
C ASP A 515 -33.49 13.63 10.21
N ASN A 516 -33.35 12.46 9.59
CA ASN A 516 -33.72 11.16 10.16
C ASN A 516 -32.52 10.45 10.85
N GLY A 517 -31.37 11.11 11.02
CA GLY A 517 -30.19 10.56 11.61
C GLY A 517 -29.49 9.51 10.75
N ALA A 518 -29.69 9.52 9.44
CA ALA A 518 -29.07 8.57 8.54
C ALA A 518 -27.97 9.21 7.69
N ALA A 519 -26.86 8.51 7.55
CA ALA A 519 -25.76 8.85 6.63
C ALA A 519 -25.66 7.78 5.54
N ASN A 520 -25.64 8.20 4.28
CA ASN A 520 -25.65 7.32 3.13
C ASN A 520 -24.36 7.45 2.32
N ILE A 521 -23.64 6.33 2.13
CA ILE A 521 -22.43 6.24 1.35
C ILE A 521 -22.63 5.19 0.24
N SER A 522 -22.58 5.62 -1.01
CA SER A 522 -22.75 4.73 -2.17
C SER A 522 -21.47 4.67 -2.99
N ILE A 523 -20.95 3.45 -3.17
CA ILE A 523 -19.73 3.15 -3.91
C ILE A 523 -20.11 2.34 -5.15
N GLY A 524 -19.85 2.91 -6.32
CA GLY A 524 -20.01 2.23 -7.61
C GLY A 524 -18.87 1.23 -7.85
N ILE A 525 -19.19 0.16 -8.54
CA ILE A 525 -18.27 -0.93 -8.86
C ILE A 525 -18.28 -1.12 -10.38
N ASP A 526 -17.12 -1.26 -11.01
CA ASP A 526 -17.04 -1.58 -12.42
C ASP A 526 -17.60 -2.96 -12.69
N ARG A 527 -18.27 -3.15 -13.85
CA ARG A 527 -18.96 -4.39 -14.18
C ARG A 527 -18.06 -5.62 -14.12
N GLU A 528 -16.81 -5.49 -14.56
CA GLU A 528 -15.82 -6.58 -14.57
C GLU A 528 -15.45 -7.04 -13.16
N SER A 529 -15.39 -6.11 -12.21
CA SER A 529 -15.02 -6.37 -10.81
C SER A 529 -16.21 -6.78 -9.93
N SER A 530 -17.45 -6.50 -10.35
CA SER A 530 -18.65 -6.60 -9.53
C SER A 530 -18.95 -8.01 -9.00
N ASN A 531 -18.58 -9.05 -9.76
CA ASN A 531 -18.93 -10.43 -9.42
C ASN A 531 -18.08 -11.03 -8.30
N ASN A 532 -16.84 -10.56 -8.12
CA ASN A 532 -15.89 -11.14 -7.19
C ASN A 532 -15.62 -10.29 -5.94
N LEU A 533 -16.12 -9.04 -5.89
CA LEU A 533 -15.89 -8.15 -4.76
C LEU A 533 -16.88 -8.42 -3.62
N ILE A 534 -16.31 -8.59 -2.43
CA ILE A 534 -17.05 -8.66 -1.18
C ILE A 534 -16.60 -7.51 -0.29
N PHE A 535 -17.58 -6.88 0.36
CA PHE A 535 -17.34 -5.75 1.25
C PHE A 535 -17.58 -6.14 2.70
N HIS A 536 -16.86 -5.45 3.56
CA HIS A 536 -17.03 -5.48 5.00
C HIS A 536 -16.87 -4.05 5.53
N TYR A 537 -17.34 -3.78 6.73
CA TYR A 537 -17.21 -2.48 7.37
C TYR A 537 -16.90 -2.60 8.85
N ASN A 538 -16.31 -1.53 9.40
CA ASN A 538 -16.19 -1.32 10.82
C ASN A 538 -16.69 0.08 11.15
N LEU A 539 -17.54 0.20 12.17
CA LEU A 539 -18.02 1.47 12.71
C LEU A 539 -17.51 1.59 14.13
N ARG A 540 -16.84 2.69 14.46
CA ARG A 540 -16.33 2.99 15.79
C ARG A 540 -16.45 4.49 16.08
N PHE A 541 -16.23 4.87 17.32
CA PHE A 541 -16.11 6.28 17.64
C PHE A 541 -14.87 6.89 16.97
N TYR A 542 -15.00 8.15 16.55
CA TYR A 542 -13.92 8.82 15.81
C TYR A 542 -12.69 9.08 16.68
N ASP A 543 -12.88 9.36 17.96
CA ASP A 543 -11.87 9.73 18.94
C ASP A 543 -11.33 8.57 19.78
N SER A 544 -11.89 7.37 19.60
CA SER A 544 -11.48 6.17 20.34
C SER A 544 -11.57 4.90 19.50
N GLU A 545 -11.10 3.78 20.06
CA GLU A 545 -11.22 2.44 19.44
C GLU A 545 -12.52 1.74 19.87
N GLU A 546 -13.43 2.42 20.58
CA GLU A 546 -14.69 1.85 21.03
C GLU A 546 -15.61 1.56 19.86
N THR A 547 -16.22 0.38 19.87
CA THR A 547 -17.12 -0.13 18.84
C THR A 547 -18.53 -0.40 19.35
N GLU A 548 -18.83 0.03 20.58
CA GLU A 548 -20.10 -0.21 21.23
C GLU A 548 -20.67 1.09 21.83
N VAL A 549 -21.97 1.24 21.77
CA VAL A 549 -22.74 2.28 22.43
C VAL A 549 -23.78 1.63 23.33
N GLU A 550 -23.78 1.96 24.63
CA GLU A 550 -24.71 1.39 25.63
C GLU A 550 -24.76 -0.15 25.63
N GLY A 551 -23.59 -0.81 25.40
CA GLY A 551 -23.49 -2.27 25.32
C GLY A 551 -23.96 -2.89 24.01
N LEU A 552 -24.33 -2.07 23.02
CA LEU A 552 -24.72 -2.51 21.68
C LEU A 552 -23.62 -2.24 20.68
N SER A 553 -23.28 -3.23 19.86
CA SER A 553 -22.27 -3.06 18.79
C SER A 553 -22.73 -2.04 17.75
N LEU A 554 -21.89 -1.04 17.47
CA LEU A 554 -22.13 -0.02 16.43
C LEU A 554 -22.36 -0.64 15.05
N LYS A 555 -21.87 -1.85 14.79
CA LYS A 555 -22.13 -2.57 13.53
C LYS A 555 -23.62 -2.82 13.27
N ARG A 556 -24.41 -2.90 14.33
CA ARG A 556 -25.86 -3.09 14.23
C ARG A 556 -26.63 -1.84 13.79
N PHE A 557 -25.94 -0.73 13.61
CA PHE A 557 -26.50 0.51 13.09
C PHE A 557 -26.09 0.79 11.64
N VAL A 558 -25.49 -0.20 10.96
CA VAL A 558 -25.10 -0.07 9.55
C VAL A 558 -25.81 -1.12 8.71
N MET A 559 -26.55 -0.68 7.71
CA MET A 559 -27.09 -1.54 6.67
C MET A 559 -26.23 -1.43 5.42
N GLN A 560 -25.48 -2.51 5.13
CA GLN A 560 -24.76 -2.66 3.87
C GLN A 560 -25.65 -3.43 2.89
N SER A 561 -25.95 -2.86 1.72
CA SER A 561 -26.74 -3.53 0.67
C SER A 561 -26.12 -3.26 -0.69
N SER A 562 -26.36 -4.14 -1.65
CA SER A 562 -25.94 -3.95 -3.04
C SER A 562 -27.14 -3.67 -3.93
N LEU A 563 -27.02 -2.63 -4.75
CA LEU A 563 -28.02 -2.25 -5.74
C LEU A 563 -27.31 -2.05 -7.10
N ASN A 564 -27.72 -2.81 -8.11
CA ASN A 564 -27.07 -2.80 -9.42
C ASN A 564 -25.55 -3.04 -9.32
N ASN A 565 -24.73 -2.09 -9.82
CA ASN A 565 -23.28 -2.12 -9.75
C ASN A 565 -22.75 -1.17 -8.66
N SER A 566 -23.44 -1.11 -7.52
CA SER A 566 -23.00 -0.29 -6.38
C SER A 566 -23.26 -1.00 -5.06
N VAL A 567 -22.47 -0.67 -4.05
CA VAL A 567 -22.72 -1.01 -2.66
C VAL A 567 -23.09 0.24 -1.88
N LEU A 568 -24.16 0.15 -1.10
CA LEU A 568 -24.68 1.22 -0.25
C LEU A 568 -24.40 0.87 1.22
N PHE A 569 -23.81 1.79 1.95
CA PHE A 569 -23.70 1.77 3.41
C PHE A 569 -24.60 2.86 3.96
N ARG A 570 -25.70 2.45 4.60
CA ARG A 570 -26.58 3.34 5.32
C ARG A 570 -26.32 3.21 6.81
N VAL A 571 -25.85 4.29 7.43
CA VAL A 571 -25.54 4.35 8.85
C VAL A 571 -26.65 5.09 9.56
N HIS A 572 -27.34 4.42 10.47
CA HIS A 572 -28.32 5.00 11.39
C HIS A 572 -27.57 5.43 12.65
N VAL A 573 -27.31 6.74 12.78
CA VAL A 573 -26.39 7.25 13.80
C VAL A 573 -27.05 7.25 15.18
N PRO A 574 -26.56 6.42 16.15
CA PRO A 574 -27.22 6.27 17.45
C PRO A 574 -26.81 7.33 18.49
N THR A 575 -25.91 8.25 18.14
CA THR A 575 -25.30 9.20 19.07
C THR A 575 -24.84 10.46 18.38
N THR A 576 -24.74 11.58 19.10
CA THR A 576 -24.16 12.83 18.63
C THR A 576 -22.61 12.83 18.61
N ARG A 577 -21.99 11.85 19.29
CA ARG A 577 -20.53 11.68 19.24
C ARG A 577 -20.10 11.23 17.84
N PRO A 578 -19.10 11.90 17.20
CA PRO A 578 -18.69 11.55 15.86
C PRO A 578 -18.22 10.08 15.71
N LEU A 579 -18.60 9.48 14.59
CA LEU A 579 -18.25 8.09 14.25
C LEU A 579 -17.25 8.05 13.09
N LEU A 580 -16.49 6.96 13.00
CA LEU A 580 -15.61 6.64 11.88
C LEU A 580 -16.09 5.33 11.24
N LEU A 581 -16.52 5.42 9.99
CA LEU A 581 -16.81 4.27 9.15
C LEU A 581 -15.56 3.93 8.35
N ASP A 582 -15.05 2.71 8.52
CA ASP A 582 -13.99 2.13 7.70
C ASP A 582 -14.60 1.05 6.81
N VAL A 583 -14.46 1.21 5.49
CA VAL A 583 -14.97 0.27 4.49
C VAL A 583 -13.82 -0.58 3.99
N PHE A 584 -14.04 -1.88 3.98
CA PHE A 584 -13.07 -2.89 3.53
C PHE A 584 -13.64 -3.64 2.33
N ALA A 585 -12.75 -4.09 1.46
CA ALA A 585 -13.12 -4.96 0.35
C ALA A 585 -12.07 -6.05 0.12
N ASN A 586 -12.48 -7.15 -0.50
CA ASN A 586 -11.60 -8.15 -1.08
C ASN A 586 -12.23 -8.75 -2.33
N ALA A 587 -11.38 -9.09 -3.31
CA ALA A 587 -11.77 -9.88 -4.47
C ALA A 587 -11.62 -11.37 -4.10
N VAL A 588 -12.73 -12.09 -4.07
CA VAL A 588 -12.80 -13.49 -3.63
C VAL A 588 -13.49 -14.33 -4.68
N SER A 589 -12.87 -15.43 -5.13
CA SER A 589 -13.56 -16.37 -6.01
C SER A 589 -14.68 -17.09 -5.28
N THR A 590 -15.67 -17.57 -6.04
CA THR A 590 -16.78 -18.36 -5.48
C THR A 590 -16.28 -19.60 -4.77
N GLU A 591 -15.33 -20.32 -5.36
CA GLU A 591 -14.73 -21.51 -4.76
C GLU A 591 -14.10 -21.19 -3.41
N HIS A 592 -13.35 -20.09 -3.32
CA HIS A 592 -12.74 -19.68 -2.05
C HIS A 592 -13.79 -19.30 -1.00
N TYR A 593 -14.82 -18.56 -1.39
CA TYR A 593 -15.89 -18.17 -0.45
C TYR A 593 -16.59 -19.39 0.16
N LEU A 594 -16.84 -20.41 -0.68
CA LEU A 594 -17.51 -21.64 -0.29
C LEU A 594 -16.67 -22.54 0.65
N THR A 595 -15.36 -22.32 0.74
CA THR A 595 -14.54 -23.05 1.74
C THR A 595 -14.88 -22.67 3.18
N GLY A 596 -15.59 -21.54 3.40
CA GLY A 596 -15.88 -21.00 4.74
C GLY A 596 -14.64 -20.52 5.50
N GLN A 597 -13.48 -20.42 4.83
CA GLN A 597 -12.28 -19.90 5.46
C GLN A 597 -12.37 -18.39 5.69
N PRO A 598 -11.71 -17.86 6.74
CA PRO A 598 -11.71 -16.44 7.03
C PRO A 598 -11.16 -15.61 5.84
N ILE A 599 -11.98 -14.67 5.35
CA ILE A 599 -11.60 -13.75 4.29
C ILE A 599 -10.83 -12.59 4.88
N LYS A 600 -9.66 -12.28 4.31
CA LYS A 600 -8.85 -11.14 4.69
C LYS A 600 -9.32 -9.89 3.94
N PHE A 601 -9.94 -8.97 4.64
CA PHE A 601 -10.40 -7.71 4.08
C PHE A 601 -9.34 -6.61 4.22
N LYS A 602 -9.26 -5.70 3.25
CA LYS A 602 -8.38 -4.54 3.26
C LYS A 602 -9.19 -3.26 3.19
N SER A 603 -8.82 -2.25 3.99
CA SER A 603 -9.47 -0.95 3.97
C SER A 603 -9.32 -0.30 2.60
N VAL A 604 -10.44 0.18 2.03
CA VAL A 604 -10.49 0.87 0.74
C VAL A 604 -10.83 2.34 0.87
N CYS A 605 -11.69 2.72 1.83
CA CYS A 605 -12.00 4.12 2.11
C CYS A 605 -12.54 4.30 3.54
N LYS A 606 -12.49 5.55 4.04
CA LYS A 606 -12.96 5.92 5.37
C LYS A 606 -13.75 7.22 5.34
N PHE A 607 -14.74 7.33 6.23
CA PHE A 607 -15.58 8.51 6.39
C PHE A 607 -15.76 8.85 7.86
N LYS A 608 -15.70 10.13 8.18
CA LYS A 608 -16.18 10.66 9.46
C LYS A 608 -17.67 10.94 9.34
N ILE A 609 -18.46 10.46 10.29
CA ILE A 609 -19.90 10.67 10.32
C ILE A 609 -20.22 11.55 11.52
N VAL A 610 -20.99 12.59 11.31
CA VAL A 610 -21.40 13.57 12.32
C VAL A 610 -22.92 13.66 12.32
N CYS A 611 -23.50 13.68 13.51
CA CYS A 611 -24.92 13.90 13.72
C CYS A 611 -25.07 15.05 14.72
N ASP A 612 -25.66 16.16 14.28
CA ASP A 612 -25.80 17.36 15.12
C ASP A 612 -26.95 17.25 16.11
N TYR A 613 -27.97 16.41 15.80
CA TYR A 613 -29.16 16.18 16.62
C TYR A 613 -29.46 14.70 16.74
N ALA A 614 -29.82 14.24 17.93
CA ALA A 614 -30.30 12.90 18.19
C ALA A 614 -31.60 12.98 19.01
N ASP A 615 -32.68 13.49 18.38
CA ASP A 615 -33.99 13.62 19.03
C ASP A 615 -34.78 12.30 19.11
N TYR A 616 -34.19 11.21 18.60
CA TYR A 616 -34.80 9.90 18.53
C TYR A 616 -33.82 8.80 18.98
N VAL A 617 -34.36 7.75 19.54
CA VAL A 617 -33.62 6.55 19.89
C VAL A 617 -33.53 5.65 18.66
N MET A 618 -32.35 5.48 18.12
CA MET A 618 -32.11 4.57 17.01
C MET A 618 -32.27 3.12 17.45
N VAL A 619 -33.09 2.38 16.73
CA VAL A 619 -33.26 0.94 16.95
C VAL A 619 -32.16 0.19 16.19
N PRO A 620 -31.37 -0.68 16.87
CA PRO A 620 -30.36 -1.47 16.19
C PRO A 620 -31.04 -2.50 15.28
N LEU A 621 -30.41 -2.77 14.12
CA LEU A 621 -30.84 -3.86 13.23
C LEU A 621 -30.83 -5.19 14.00
N PRO A 622 -31.66 -6.18 13.62
CA PRO A 622 -31.64 -7.51 14.21
C PRO A 622 -30.22 -8.13 14.16
N SER A 623 -29.90 -8.98 15.14
CA SER A 623 -28.57 -9.58 15.28
C SER A 623 -28.33 -10.69 14.25
N CYS A 624 -28.20 -10.31 13.01
CA CYS A 624 -27.91 -11.21 11.88
C CYS A 624 -26.41 -11.38 11.66
N ALA A 625 -26.05 -12.35 10.83
CA ALA A 625 -24.69 -12.56 10.34
C ALA A 625 -24.13 -11.28 9.72
N SER A 626 -22.81 -11.04 9.85
CA SER A 626 -22.15 -9.87 9.27
C SER A 626 -22.21 -9.88 7.74
N GLY A 627 -22.11 -8.69 7.14
CA GLY A 627 -22.00 -8.50 5.69
C GLY A 627 -23.27 -7.95 5.04
N GLU A 628 -23.42 -8.23 3.75
CA GLU A 628 -24.39 -7.65 2.86
C GLU A 628 -25.84 -8.12 3.14
N TRP A 629 -26.78 -7.16 3.17
CA TRP A 629 -28.22 -7.40 3.18
C TRP A 629 -28.73 -7.51 1.74
N GLY A 630 -29.70 -8.38 1.52
CA GLY A 630 -30.34 -8.63 0.24
C GLY A 630 -29.75 -9.83 -0.51
N PRO A 631 -30.38 -10.21 -1.65
CA PRO A 631 -30.11 -11.48 -2.34
C PRO A 631 -28.94 -11.42 -3.33
N ARG A 632 -28.31 -10.26 -3.54
CA ARG A 632 -27.29 -10.09 -4.58
C ARG A 632 -26.10 -11.03 -4.38
N LYS A 633 -25.67 -11.23 -3.14
CA LYS A 633 -24.60 -12.17 -2.80
C LYS A 633 -25.01 -13.62 -3.12
N ALA A 634 -26.24 -14.01 -2.81
CA ALA A 634 -26.78 -15.34 -3.14
C ALA A 634 -26.71 -15.62 -4.65
N TYR A 635 -27.09 -14.63 -5.46
CA TYR A 635 -26.99 -14.76 -6.92
C TYR A 635 -25.54 -14.85 -7.40
N ARG A 636 -24.68 -13.91 -6.96
CA ARG A 636 -23.29 -13.84 -7.45
C ARG A 636 -22.45 -15.06 -7.10
N LEU A 637 -22.55 -15.52 -5.84
CA LEU A 637 -21.65 -16.56 -5.32
C LEU A 637 -22.27 -17.96 -5.33
N PHE A 638 -23.61 -18.07 -5.25
CA PHE A 638 -24.28 -19.35 -5.13
C PHE A 638 -25.14 -19.69 -6.33
N ASN A 639 -25.23 -18.80 -7.33
CA ASN A 639 -26.13 -18.94 -8.46
C ASN A 639 -27.59 -19.22 -8.01
N LEU A 640 -27.98 -18.56 -6.93
CA LEU A 640 -29.31 -18.67 -6.35
C LEU A 640 -30.10 -17.40 -6.71
N LEU A 641 -30.98 -17.53 -7.71
CA LEU A 641 -31.73 -16.41 -8.31
C LEU A 641 -32.95 -16.07 -7.44
N PRO A 642 -33.09 -14.82 -6.93
CA PRO A 642 -34.31 -14.40 -6.24
C PRO A 642 -35.48 -14.32 -7.23
N CYS A 643 -36.64 -14.91 -6.88
CA CYS A 643 -37.84 -14.93 -7.72
C CYS A 643 -38.94 -13.97 -7.22
N THR A 644 -39.00 -13.72 -5.92
CA THR A 644 -40.05 -12.91 -5.32
C THR A 644 -39.57 -11.58 -4.74
N HIS A 645 -38.37 -11.53 -4.16
CA HIS A 645 -37.86 -10.36 -3.44
C HIS A 645 -36.42 -10.08 -3.85
N GLU A 646 -36.21 -9.01 -4.60
CA GLU A 646 -34.90 -8.56 -5.06
C GLU A 646 -34.25 -7.52 -4.13
N ASP A 647 -35.08 -6.84 -3.32
CA ASP A 647 -34.62 -5.81 -2.37
C ASP A 647 -34.17 -6.42 -1.05
N ALA A 648 -33.29 -5.71 -0.35
CA ALA A 648 -32.77 -6.11 0.95
C ALA A 648 -33.82 -5.98 2.08
N ILE A 649 -34.85 -5.15 1.87
CA ILE A 649 -35.94 -4.87 2.82
C ILE A 649 -37.24 -5.43 2.25
N ILE A 650 -37.93 -6.24 3.02
CA ILE A 650 -39.20 -6.84 2.66
C ILE A 650 -40.26 -6.26 3.60
N ASN A 651 -41.25 -5.59 3.05
CA ASN A 651 -42.46 -5.20 3.79
C ASN A 651 -43.51 -6.28 3.59
N CYS A 652 -43.97 -6.88 4.66
CA CYS A 652 -44.88 -8.04 4.62
C CYS A 652 -45.92 -7.98 5.75
N GLY A 653 -46.99 -8.78 5.60
CA GLY A 653 -47.94 -9.07 6.66
C GLY A 653 -47.42 -10.16 7.60
N GLN A 654 -48.36 -10.83 8.30
CA GLN A 654 -48.05 -11.95 9.20
C GLN A 654 -47.43 -13.13 8.46
N TYR A 655 -47.76 -13.35 7.20
CA TYR A 655 -47.27 -14.40 6.35
C TYR A 655 -46.42 -13.83 5.23
N CYS A 656 -45.25 -14.44 5.01
CA CYS A 656 -44.34 -14.06 3.93
C CYS A 656 -43.72 -15.30 3.28
N GLU A 657 -43.74 -15.34 1.95
CA GLU A 657 -43.11 -16.41 1.17
C GLU A 657 -41.97 -15.83 0.33
N ILE A 658 -40.77 -16.35 0.50
CA ILE A 658 -39.58 -15.96 -0.27
C ILE A 658 -39.16 -17.13 -1.14
N ARG A 659 -39.04 -16.90 -2.45
CA ARG A 659 -38.67 -17.94 -3.43
C ARG A 659 -37.38 -17.60 -4.13
N PHE A 660 -36.53 -18.64 -4.27
CA PHE A 660 -35.33 -18.63 -5.08
C PHE A 660 -35.34 -19.80 -6.06
N LYS A 661 -34.64 -19.60 -7.19
CA LYS A 661 -34.34 -20.66 -8.16
C LYS A 661 -32.86 -20.99 -8.14
N MET A 662 -32.51 -22.23 -7.94
CA MET A 662 -31.15 -22.74 -8.06
C MET A 662 -30.72 -22.85 -9.53
N LEU A 663 -29.68 -22.16 -9.94
CA LEU A 663 -29.05 -22.30 -11.25
C LEU A 663 -27.89 -23.29 -11.24
N LYS A 664 -27.49 -23.75 -10.07
CA LYS A 664 -26.56 -24.86 -9.83
C LYS A 664 -27.04 -25.68 -8.63
N PRO A 665 -26.71 -26.97 -8.54
CA PRO A 665 -27.13 -27.82 -7.42
C PRO A 665 -26.53 -27.33 -6.09
N LEU A 666 -27.41 -27.01 -5.13
CA LEU A 666 -27.09 -26.72 -3.73
C LEU A 666 -27.81 -27.76 -2.87
N ALA A 667 -27.17 -28.14 -1.73
CA ALA A 667 -27.67 -29.28 -0.97
C ALA A 667 -28.66 -28.91 0.10
N GLU A 668 -28.24 -28.19 1.10
CA GLU A 668 -29.00 -27.93 2.32
C GLU A 668 -29.28 -26.44 2.45
N PHE A 669 -30.50 -26.10 2.89
CA PHE A 669 -30.86 -24.73 3.21
C PHE A 669 -31.33 -24.65 4.65
N VAL A 670 -30.75 -23.72 5.41
CA VAL A 670 -31.13 -23.37 6.76
C VAL A 670 -31.46 -21.90 6.79
N ALA A 671 -32.65 -21.56 7.32
CA ALA A 671 -33.07 -20.18 7.49
C ALA A 671 -33.32 -19.91 8.97
N ASN A 672 -32.73 -18.84 9.49
CA ASN A 672 -32.87 -18.43 10.89
C ASN A 672 -33.50 -17.04 10.96
N LEU A 673 -34.51 -16.90 11.80
CA LEU A 673 -35.20 -15.63 12.06
C LEU A 673 -34.69 -15.02 13.37
N HIS A 674 -34.43 -13.71 13.34
CA HIS A 674 -33.92 -12.93 14.47
C HIS A 674 -34.83 -11.74 14.74
N ARG A 675 -35.05 -11.41 16.02
CA ARG A 675 -35.75 -10.22 16.47
C ARG A 675 -35.09 -9.66 17.71
N ASN A 676 -34.99 -8.35 17.83
CA ASN A 676 -34.43 -7.71 19.01
C ASN A 676 -35.25 -8.05 20.26
N GLY A 677 -34.60 -8.47 21.31
CA GLY A 677 -35.23 -8.81 22.59
C GLY A 677 -35.96 -10.16 22.64
N VAL A 678 -35.89 -10.96 21.57
CA VAL A 678 -36.48 -12.30 21.48
C VAL A 678 -35.40 -13.35 21.28
N ASP A 679 -35.45 -14.45 22.02
CA ASP A 679 -34.54 -15.60 21.82
C ASP A 679 -34.89 -16.28 20.49
N ASP A 680 -33.87 -16.49 19.63
CA ASP A 680 -34.02 -17.12 18.32
C ASP A 680 -34.69 -18.50 18.37
N ARG A 681 -34.59 -19.23 19.49
CA ARG A 681 -35.25 -20.52 19.68
C ARG A 681 -36.76 -20.45 19.61
N HIS A 682 -37.34 -19.31 20.04
CA HIS A 682 -38.81 -19.10 19.96
C HIS A 682 -39.24 -18.84 18.52
N LEU A 683 -38.33 -18.33 17.67
CA LEU A 683 -38.59 -17.97 16.28
C LEU A 683 -38.33 -19.16 15.30
N GLN A 684 -37.71 -20.26 15.77
CA GLN A 684 -37.43 -21.42 14.91
C GLN A 684 -38.67 -22.02 14.24
N ARG A 685 -39.80 -22.00 14.95
CA ARG A 685 -41.09 -22.53 14.44
C ARG A 685 -41.72 -21.59 13.38
N CYS A 686 -41.29 -20.35 13.34
CA CYS A 686 -41.80 -19.31 12.44
C CYS A 686 -41.21 -19.39 11.03
N VAL A 687 -40.25 -20.30 10.81
CA VAL A 687 -39.54 -20.41 9.52
C VAL A 687 -39.61 -21.86 9.04
N GLN A 688 -40.10 -22.08 7.83
CA GLN A 688 -40.10 -23.37 7.18
C GLN A 688 -39.43 -23.27 5.80
N THR A 689 -38.42 -24.07 5.59
CA THR A 689 -37.70 -24.14 4.30
C THR A 689 -38.08 -25.43 3.57
N THR A 690 -38.47 -25.31 2.29
CA THR A 690 -38.84 -26.42 1.43
C THR A 690 -38.08 -26.31 0.11
N VAL A 691 -37.49 -27.42 -0.37
CA VAL A 691 -36.83 -27.50 -1.66
C VAL A 691 -37.66 -28.41 -2.57
N ARG A 692 -38.05 -27.90 -3.74
CA ARG A 692 -38.82 -28.67 -4.75
C ARG A 692 -38.14 -28.55 -6.12
N GLY A 693 -37.39 -29.57 -6.50
CA GLY A 693 -36.57 -29.50 -7.71
C GLY A 693 -35.52 -28.38 -7.58
N ASP A 694 -35.56 -27.40 -8.49
CA ASP A 694 -34.67 -26.21 -8.45
C ASP A 694 -35.23 -25.06 -7.65
N ASP A 695 -36.44 -25.14 -7.10
CA ASP A 695 -37.08 -24.08 -6.34
C ASP A 695 -36.83 -24.25 -4.86
N VAL A 696 -36.35 -23.18 -4.22
CA VAL A 696 -36.18 -23.04 -2.76
C VAL A 696 -37.24 -22.07 -2.25
N ILE A 697 -38.10 -22.55 -1.36
CA ILE A 697 -39.22 -21.80 -0.81
C ILE A 697 -39.02 -21.67 0.68
N ILE A 698 -39.03 -20.44 1.18
CA ILE A 698 -38.95 -20.11 2.59
C ILE A 698 -40.27 -19.45 3.00
N ASN A 699 -41.02 -20.13 3.84
CA ASN A 699 -42.30 -19.66 4.40
C ASN A 699 -42.05 -19.12 5.79
N LEU A 700 -42.57 -17.95 6.06
CA LEU A 700 -42.43 -17.23 7.33
C LEU A 700 -43.84 -16.97 7.90
N GLU A 701 -44.01 -17.24 9.19
CA GLU A 701 -45.17 -16.84 9.98
C GLU A 701 -44.68 -15.94 11.12
N LEU A 702 -44.88 -14.62 10.96
CA LEU A 702 -44.34 -13.62 11.88
C LEU A 702 -45.36 -13.39 13.03
N PRO A 703 -44.97 -13.66 14.29
CA PRO A 703 -45.94 -13.67 15.42
C PRO A 703 -46.43 -12.28 15.77
N ASP A 704 -45.65 -11.22 15.55
CA ASP A 704 -45.95 -9.87 15.95
C ASP A 704 -45.51 -8.85 14.91
N GLU A 705 -46.06 -7.65 14.97
CA GLU A 705 -45.54 -6.50 14.23
C GLU A 705 -44.12 -6.15 14.66
N GLY A 706 -43.34 -5.65 13.71
CA GLY A 706 -42.00 -5.15 13.98
C GLY A 706 -40.99 -5.57 12.96
N GLN A 707 -39.73 -5.40 13.36
CA GLN A 707 -38.59 -5.63 12.49
C GLN A 707 -37.92 -6.97 12.81
N TYR A 708 -37.73 -7.78 11.79
CA TYR A 708 -37.04 -9.07 11.88
C TYR A 708 -35.86 -9.12 10.90
N GLY A 709 -34.87 -9.93 11.24
CA GLY A 709 -33.78 -10.31 10.34
C GLY A 709 -33.89 -11.78 9.96
N LEU A 710 -33.73 -12.10 8.68
CA LEU A 710 -33.72 -13.47 8.21
C LEU A 710 -32.34 -13.79 7.62
N ASP A 711 -31.60 -14.72 8.23
CA ASP A 711 -30.37 -15.28 7.72
C ASP A 711 -30.62 -16.59 6.98
N ILE A 712 -30.04 -16.74 5.80
CA ILE A 712 -30.14 -17.96 4.97
C ILE A 712 -28.76 -18.52 4.73
N TYR A 713 -28.60 -19.83 4.96
CA TYR A 713 -27.36 -20.59 4.79
C TYR A 713 -27.57 -21.73 3.81
N THR A 714 -26.53 -22.08 3.08
CA THR A 714 -26.52 -23.21 2.16
C THR A 714 -25.12 -23.84 2.06
N ARG A 715 -25.04 -25.00 1.39
CA ARG A 715 -23.79 -25.66 1.01
C ARG A 715 -23.87 -26.22 -0.40
N GLU A 716 -22.74 -26.48 -1.03
CA GLU A 716 -22.71 -27.15 -2.34
C GLU A 716 -23.14 -28.61 -2.25
N ALA A 717 -23.82 -29.11 -3.32
CA ALA A 717 -24.25 -30.48 -3.38
C ALA A 717 -23.09 -31.48 -3.56
N ILE A 718 -21.97 -31.03 -4.17
CA ILE A 718 -20.75 -31.81 -4.34
C ILE A 718 -19.73 -31.28 -3.36
N PRO A 719 -19.38 -32.03 -2.30
CA PRO A 719 -18.48 -31.52 -1.28
C PRO A 719 -17.05 -31.44 -1.80
N THR A 720 -16.50 -30.24 -1.84
CA THR A 720 -15.05 -30.04 -1.77
C THR A 720 -14.65 -30.31 -0.32
N LEU A 721 -14.16 -31.54 -0.08
CA LEU A 721 -13.79 -31.99 1.27
C LEU A 721 -12.53 -31.23 1.76
N ILE A 722 -12.73 -30.26 2.64
CA ILE A 722 -11.67 -29.74 3.49
C ILE A 722 -11.90 -30.33 4.89
N ASN A 723 -11.02 -31.24 5.31
CA ASN A 723 -11.04 -31.89 6.62
C ASN A 723 -12.33 -32.65 7.02
N GLY A 724 -13.07 -33.18 6.07
CA GLY A 724 -14.22 -34.10 6.37
C GLY A 724 -15.45 -33.45 6.99
N LYS A 725 -15.50 -32.12 7.19
CA LYS A 725 -16.67 -31.40 7.71
C LYS A 725 -17.25 -30.49 6.61
N GLN A 726 -18.51 -30.74 6.28
CA GLN A 726 -19.29 -29.86 5.41
C GLN A 726 -19.74 -28.63 6.21
N LEU A 727 -19.32 -27.42 5.78
CA LEU A 727 -19.73 -26.18 6.43
C LEU A 727 -20.93 -25.57 5.69
N LEU A 728 -21.98 -25.25 6.44
CA LEU A 728 -23.04 -24.34 5.99
C LEU A 728 -22.48 -22.93 5.88
N THR A 729 -22.63 -22.32 4.73
CA THR A 729 -22.11 -20.99 4.44
C THR A 729 -23.26 -19.99 4.31
N HIS A 730 -23.15 -18.84 4.95
CA HIS A 730 -24.14 -17.78 4.87
C HIS A 730 -24.23 -17.21 3.44
N CYS A 731 -25.41 -17.32 2.83
CA CYS A 731 -25.61 -16.89 1.44
C CYS A 731 -26.43 -15.61 1.30
N CYS A 732 -27.39 -15.36 2.16
CA CYS A 732 -28.31 -14.21 2.04
C CYS A 732 -28.87 -13.81 3.40
N LYS A 733 -29.26 -12.55 3.55
CA LYS A 733 -30.09 -12.06 4.65
C LYS A 733 -31.02 -10.95 4.22
N TYR A 734 -32.20 -10.92 4.82
CA TYR A 734 -33.23 -9.90 4.60
C TYR A 734 -33.61 -9.18 5.89
N LEU A 735 -33.97 -7.90 5.74
CA LEU A 735 -34.67 -7.17 6.79
C LEU A 735 -36.17 -7.21 6.48
N LEU A 736 -36.95 -7.77 7.40
CA LEU A 736 -38.39 -7.87 7.26
C LEU A 736 -39.06 -6.82 8.15
N ASN A 737 -39.99 -6.06 7.57
CA ASN A 737 -40.86 -5.16 8.31
C ASN A 737 -42.28 -5.76 8.31
N ALA A 738 -42.64 -6.42 9.40
CA ALA A 738 -43.96 -7.02 9.59
C ALA A 738 -44.99 -5.95 10.01
N ARG A 739 -46.08 -5.88 9.31
CA ARG A 739 -47.28 -5.07 9.69
C ARG A 739 -48.47 -6.01 9.74
N VAL A 740 -49.20 -5.99 10.84
CA VAL A 740 -50.50 -6.67 10.93
C VAL A 740 -51.51 -5.74 10.35
N GLU A 741 -52.24 -6.16 9.31
CA GLU A 741 -53.36 -5.41 8.74
C GLU A 741 -54.58 -5.45 9.68
#